data_85404b9443601fceefe2327b3bb461d1
#
_entry.id   85404b9443601fceefe2327b3bb461d1
#
_cell.length_a   1.000
_cell.length_b   1.000
_cell.length_c   1.000
_cell.angle_alpha   90.00
_cell.angle_beta   90.00
_cell.angle_gamma   90.00
#
_symmetry.space_group_name_H-M   'P 1'
#
loop_
_entity.id
_entity.type
_entity.pdbx_description
1 polymer ?
#
loop_
_entity_poly.entity_id
_entity_poly.type
_entity_poly.pdbx_seq_one_letter_code
_entity_poly.pdbx_strand_id
1 'polypeptide(L)'
;MNLAILILIYSIFVLFLFSEVIIFGNTFSSGDSFNPYAIHHILDKLRLTSSEWPQWQPWIFSGMPTLEAFTYVNLLYLPSYFLNFFGVSDLNIQFIHLVFSAVSMFYLVQKLIENKKIAFISGLLWILNPFLITMIVFGHGSQMMTAAFFPITLYLLIRLKDKQSISNMLLFALALGLQLQRAHVQIAYYACMLLGFFFIYSFYHYRSKKYMTLFFSAIVIAFLIASHIYLPSLDYRAMSIRSSEMGSFAYATNWSMHPKELLTYIIPNYYGFGGSTYEGFMPFTDFPNYVGLFVLIFAFLSLRNVNNIRAFFWIVLIISILLSFGKYFQIFYQFFYNYLPFFDSFRVPSMILILSNFCIYILSAYGLKDTVELIRDKFPKINSDIILSLFLIFSLFDIYRIDNRIINPKQDSGQQNQITSIDNFESVFYDDETIIFLKENLGLNRIYPAGSLFTDPKFKYHGIESVGGYHPAKFGHYSELLKNTNNLLSIPVLQLLNVKYIISPVEISHPKLFLEKKTVFQSVNGKKNVYIYYLDQSNPRAWFIKDVIREDQNLYNYLNASAFNPSKTAIVDKLEDSRYSVGKILNIDWDVEKIIIDYEATKKGVLVLSEIYYPARWKAYIDNKEVEILKANGVLRAVEVKAGTNKVTFEYDNSLFQILHTISNFIVLFISFYLLKPLVMVLLKNFR
;
A
#
# COMPACT_ATOMS: atom_id res chain seq x y z
N MET A 1 35.31 3.62 7.63
CA MET A 1 34.85 2.26 8.01
C MET A 1 34.53 1.54 6.71
N ASN A 2 34.89 0.30 6.55
CA ASN A 2 34.63 -0.49 5.34
C ASN A 2 33.10 -0.77 5.25
N LEU A 3 32.52 -0.75 4.05
CA LEU A 3 31.11 -1.01 3.80
C LEU A 3 30.67 -2.38 4.33
N ALA A 4 31.49 -3.42 4.12
CA ALA A 4 31.19 -4.76 4.63
C ALA A 4 31.08 -4.82 6.17
N ILE A 5 31.95 -4.08 6.87
CA ILE A 5 31.91 -3.99 8.35
C ILE A 5 30.64 -3.26 8.80
N LEU A 6 30.23 -2.18 8.10
CA LEU A 6 28.97 -1.48 8.41
C LEU A 6 27.76 -2.39 8.26
N ILE A 7 27.68 -3.10 7.13
CA ILE A 7 26.60 -4.05 6.86
C ILE A 7 26.58 -5.13 7.95
N LEU A 8 27.74 -5.73 8.25
CA LEU A 8 27.84 -6.79 9.26
C LEU A 8 27.34 -6.31 10.63
N ILE A 9 27.83 -5.16 11.12
CA ILE A 9 27.44 -4.67 12.46
C ILE A 9 25.95 -4.33 12.50
N TYR A 10 25.43 -3.60 11.52
CA TYR A 10 24.01 -3.26 11.50
C TYR A 10 23.12 -4.51 11.34
N SER A 11 23.56 -5.52 10.57
CA SER A 11 22.85 -6.80 10.49
C SER A 11 22.82 -7.54 11.83
N ILE A 12 23.89 -7.50 12.63
CA ILE A 12 23.92 -8.10 13.97
C ILE A 12 22.88 -7.46 14.89
N PHE A 13 22.72 -6.12 14.84
CA PHE A 13 21.68 -5.44 15.63
C PHE A 13 20.26 -5.81 15.17
N VAL A 14 20.02 -5.91 13.86
CA VAL A 14 18.73 -6.35 13.31
C VAL A 14 18.45 -7.80 13.70
N LEU A 15 19.44 -8.69 13.60
CA LEU A 15 19.36 -10.09 14.05
C LEU A 15 19.02 -10.19 15.53
N PHE A 16 19.66 -9.38 16.36
CA PHE A 16 19.39 -9.34 17.80
C PHE A 16 17.96 -8.88 18.09
N LEU A 17 17.53 -7.79 17.46
CA LEU A 17 16.20 -7.19 17.68
C LEU A 17 15.06 -8.11 17.22
N PHE A 18 15.24 -8.78 16.09
CA PHE A 18 14.24 -9.65 15.47
C PHE A 18 14.61 -11.14 15.54
N SER A 19 15.35 -11.54 16.58
CA SER A 19 15.83 -12.92 16.75
C SER A 19 14.69 -13.94 16.71
N GLU A 20 13.56 -13.66 17.35
CA GLU A 20 12.36 -14.51 17.34
C GLU A 20 11.87 -14.82 15.90
N VAL A 21 11.98 -13.87 15.01
CA VAL A 21 11.55 -14.03 13.61
C VAL A 21 12.65 -14.63 12.74
N ILE A 22 13.87 -14.07 12.81
CA ILE A 22 14.94 -14.42 11.86
C ILE A 22 15.61 -15.76 12.24
N ILE A 23 15.80 -16.03 13.54
CA ILE A 23 16.50 -17.22 14.03
C ILE A 23 15.51 -18.35 14.34
N PHE A 24 14.43 -18.04 15.05
CA PHE A 24 13.46 -19.05 15.48
C PHE A 24 12.33 -19.31 14.49
N GLY A 25 12.30 -18.60 13.34
CA GLY A 25 11.36 -18.85 12.25
C GLY A 25 9.91 -18.44 12.56
N ASN A 26 9.69 -17.54 13.50
CA ASN A 26 8.38 -16.95 13.75
C ASN A 26 8.04 -15.89 12.72
N THR A 27 6.79 -15.41 12.73
CA THR A 27 6.31 -14.33 11.87
C THR A 27 5.41 -13.36 12.66
N PHE A 28 5.02 -12.24 12.05
CA PHE A 28 4.07 -11.29 12.63
C PHE A 28 2.66 -11.53 12.10
N SER A 29 1.68 -11.59 13.00
CA SER A 29 0.27 -11.91 12.73
C SER A 29 -0.66 -10.72 12.95
N SER A 30 -0.21 -9.51 12.60
CA SER A 30 -1.09 -8.34 12.65
C SER A 30 -2.26 -8.46 11.66
N GLY A 31 -3.38 -7.75 11.92
CA GLY A 31 -4.52 -7.74 11.00
C GLY A 31 -4.16 -7.35 9.57
N ASP A 32 -3.22 -6.42 9.40
CA ASP A 32 -2.74 -5.97 8.09
C ASP A 32 -1.73 -6.92 7.43
N SER A 33 -1.27 -7.98 8.10
CA SER A 33 -0.41 -9.02 7.52
C SER A 33 -1.20 -10.06 6.72
N PHE A 34 -2.40 -10.43 7.16
CA PHE A 34 -3.21 -11.50 6.55
C PHE A 34 -3.75 -11.14 5.15
N ASN A 35 -4.16 -9.89 4.95
CA ASN A 35 -4.73 -9.46 3.66
C ASN A 35 -3.70 -9.46 2.51
N PRO A 36 -2.48 -8.90 2.65
CA PRO A 36 -1.43 -9.03 1.65
C PRO A 36 -1.00 -10.47 1.41
N TYR A 37 -0.86 -11.28 2.47
CA TYR A 37 -0.50 -12.69 2.34
C TYR A 37 -1.50 -13.46 1.45
N ALA A 38 -2.80 -13.31 1.73
CA ALA A 38 -3.84 -14.00 0.98
C ALA A 38 -3.88 -13.60 -0.50
N ILE A 39 -3.76 -12.29 -0.81
CA ILE A 39 -3.83 -11.83 -2.19
C ILE A 39 -2.54 -12.18 -2.96
N HIS A 40 -1.38 -12.11 -2.33
CA HIS A 40 -0.13 -12.51 -2.97
C HIS A 40 -0.15 -13.99 -3.31
N HIS A 41 -0.64 -14.87 -2.41
CA HIS A 41 -0.74 -16.29 -2.65
C HIS A 41 -1.53 -16.62 -3.93
N ILE A 42 -2.73 -16.06 -4.08
CA ILE A 42 -3.57 -16.36 -5.25
C ILE A 42 -3.02 -15.73 -6.55
N LEU A 43 -2.47 -14.52 -6.48
CA LEU A 43 -1.89 -13.84 -7.64
C LEU A 43 -0.59 -14.50 -8.11
N ASP A 44 0.25 -14.98 -7.18
CA ASP A 44 1.44 -15.76 -7.51
C ASP A 44 1.07 -17.09 -8.20
N LYS A 45 0.04 -17.77 -7.72
CA LYS A 45 -0.48 -18.98 -8.35
C LYS A 45 -0.93 -18.71 -9.78
N LEU A 46 -1.68 -17.63 -10.04
CA LEU A 46 -2.09 -17.25 -11.40
C LEU A 46 -0.88 -16.92 -12.27
N ARG A 47 0.07 -16.13 -11.77
CA ARG A 47 1.27 -15.76 -12.52
C ARG A 47 2.10 -16.98 -12.93
N LEU A 48 2.19 -18.00 -12.08
CA LEU A 48 2.90 -19.24 -12.38
C LEU A 48 2.21 -20.06 -13.47
N THR A 49 0.89 -19.95 -13.59
CA THR A 49 0.11 -20.70 -14.61
C THR A 49 0.02 -19.97 -15.95
N SER A 50 -0.18 -18.63 -15.95
CA SER A 50 -0.37 -17.83 -17.17
C SER A 50 0.91 -17.18 -17.70
N SER A 51 1.98 -17.11 -16.89
CA SER A 51 3.23 -16.36 -17.17
C SER A 51 3.02 -14.84 -17.37
N GLU A 52 1.82 -14.34 -17.10
CA GLU A 52 1.47 -12.92 -17.20
C GLU A 52 1.34 -12.26 -15.82
N TRP A 53 1.38 -10.94 -15.79
CA TRP A 53 1.13 -10.16 -14.57
C TRP A 53 -0.37 -10.02 -14.36
N PRO A 54 -0.95 -10.64 -13.29
CA PRO A 54 -2.39 -10.54 -13.05
C PRO A 54 -2.82 -9.10 -12.81
N GLN A 55 -3.69 -8.57 -13.68
CA GLN A 55 -4.16 -7.17 -13.64
C GLN A 55 -5.51 -7.02 -12.95
N TRP A 56 -6.28 -8.12 -12.83
CA TRP A 56 -7.62 -8.13 -12.25
C TRP A 56 -7.74 -9.14 -11.12
N GLN A 57 -8.53 -8.83 -10.09
CA GLN A 57 -8.85 -9.72 -8.96
C GLN A 57 -10.36 -9.80 -8.75
N PRO A 58 -11.02 -10.92 -9.09
CA PRO A 58 -12.48 -11.07 -8.95
C PRO A 58 -12.94 -11.44 -7.53
N TRP A 59 -12.01 -11.75 -6.63
CA TRP A 59 -12.29 -12.31 -5.31
C TRP A 59 -12.74 -11.34 -4.25
N ILE A 60 -12.72 -10.05 -4.51
CA ILE A 60 -13.20 -9.01 -3.60
C ILE A 60 -14.05 -7.98 -4.36
N PHE A 61 -15.12 -7.50 -3.72
CA PHE A 61 -16.01 -6.47 -4.25
C PHE A 61 -16.52 -6.77 -5.67
N SER A 62 -16.74 -8.08 -5.98
CA SER A 62 -17.12 -8.56 -7.32
C SER A 62 -16.14 -8.23 -8.45
N GLY A 63 -14.93 -7.79 -8.11
CA GLY A 63 -13.84 -7.51 -9.03
C GLY A 63 -13.24 -6.10 -8.89
N MET A 64 -11.91 -6.03 -8.92
CA MET A 64 -11.18 -4.76 -8.98
C MET A 64 -9.76 -4.97 -9.58
N PRO A 65 -9.10 -3.90 -10.08
CA PRO A 65 -7.74 -4.02 -10.60
C PRO A 65 -6.74 -4.31 -9.48
N THR A 66 -5.65 -5.00 -9.81
CA THR A 66 -4.56 -5.31 -8.89
C THR A 66 -3.51 -4.21 -8.86
N LEU A 67 -2.73 -4.06 -9.93
CA LEU A 67 -1.58 -3.16 -10.00
C LEU A 67 -2.00 -1.70 -9.90
N GLU A 68 -3.07 -1.31 -10.57
CA GLU A 68 -3.59 0.06 -10.55
C GLU A 68 -4.09 0.49 -9.17
N ALA A 69 -4.52 -0.47 -8.36
CA ALA A 69 -4.91 -0.28 -6.97
C ALA A 69 -3.73 -0.47 -5.98
N PHE A 70 -2.51 -0.63 -6.46
CA PHE A 70 -1.29 -0.91 -5.67
C PHE A 70 -1.36 -2.18 -4.82
N THR A 71 -2.16 -3.16 -5.24
CA THR A 71 -2.35 -4.40 -4.47
C THR A 71 -1.20 -5.39 -4.65
N TYR A 72 -0.62 -5.46 -5.85
CA TYR A 72 0.37 -6.46 -6.22
C TYR A 72 1.63 -5.84 -6.83
N VAL A 73 2.27 -4.97 -6.06
CA VAL A 73 3.44 -4.22 -6.53
C VAL A 73 4.78 -4.75 -6.00
N ASN A 74 4.79 -5.68 -5.06
CA ASN A 74 6.02 -6.23 -4.48
C ASN A 74 6.93 -6.86 -5.53
N LEU A 75 6.37 -7.61 -6.46
CA LEU A 75 7.13 -8.29 -7.50
C LEU A 75 7.54 -7.35 -8.65
N LEU A 76 6.91 -6.19 -8.79
CA LEU A 76 7.34 -5.14 -9.73
C LEU A 76 8.52 -4.35 -9.20
N TYR A 77 8.76 -4.38 -7.90
CA TYR A 77 9.91 -3.77 -7.28
C TYR A 77 11.14 -4.65 -7.51
N LEU A 78 12.03 -4.21 -8.37
CA LEU A 78 13.16 -5.01 -8.85
C LEU A 78 14.03 -5.66 -7.75
N PRO A 79 14.38 -4.97 -6.64
CA PRO A 79 15.11 -5.62 -5.57
C PRO A 79 14.36 -6.79 -4.91
N SER A 80 13.04 -6.68 -4.69
CA SER A 80 12.23 -7.78 -4.16
C SER A 80 12.17 -8.94 -5.15
N TYR A 81 11.91 -8.65 -6.43
CA TYR A 81 11.87 -9.68 -7.48
C TYR A 81 13.18 -10.48 -7.52
N PHE A 82 14.33 -9.77 -7.48
CA PHE A 82 15.65 -10.41 -7.48
C PHE A 82 15.88 -11.24 -6.21
N LEU A 83 15.57 -10.72 -5.03
CA LEU A 83 15.78 -11.42 -3.76
C LEU A 83 14.85 -12.63 -3.60
N ASN A 84 13.58 -12.50 -4.02
CA ASN A 84 12.63 -13.62 -4.00
C ASN A 84 13.05 -14.75 -4.95
N PHE A 85 13.70 -14.43 -6.08
CA PHE A 85 14.28 -15.45 -6.96
C PHE A 85 15.30 -16.35 -6.23
N PHE A 86 16.03 -15.83 -5.25
CA PHE A 86 16.93 -16.59 -4.38
C PHE A 86 16.26 -17.16 -3.12
N GLY A 87 14.93 -17.14 -3.04
CA GLY A 87 14.18 -17.70 -1.91
C GLY A 87 14.17 -16.84 -0.65
N VAL A 88 14.53 -15.55 -0.75
CA VAL A 88 14.46 -14.62 0.39
C VAL A 88 13.00 -14.23 0.63
N SER A 89 12.47 -14.48 1.82
CA SER A 89 11.09 -14.14 2.16
C SER A 89 10.85 -12.62 2.20
N ASP A 90 9.58 -12.20 1.99
CA ASP A 90 9.20 -10.79 2.02
C ASP A 90 9.56 -10.09 3.35
N LEU A 91 9.46 -10.79 4.47
CA LEU A 91 9.84 -10.27 5.77
C LEU A 91 11.37 -10.07 5.87
N ASN A 92 12.16 -11.02 5.38
CA ASN A 92 13.62 -10.88 5.33
C ASN A 92 14.05 -9.74 4.37
N ILE A 93 13.31 -9.50 3.29
CA ILE A 93 13.53 -8.35 2.41
C ILE A 93 13.33 -7.03 3.18
N GLN A 94 12.36 -6.96 4.08
CA GLN A 94 12.19 -5.79 4.94
C GLN A 94 13.40 -5.57 5.86
N PHE A 95 13.95 -6.62 6.46
CA PHE A 95 15.15 -6.51 7.29
C PHE A 95 16.38 -6.06 6.49
N ILE A 96 16.53 -6.54 5.25
CA ILE A 96 17.58 -6.07 4.32
C ILE A 96 17.42 -4.57 4.05
N HIS A 97 16.18 -4.07 3.85
CA HIS A 97 15.94 -2.64 3.66
C HIS A 97 16.22 -1.82 4.92
N LEU A 98 16.00 -2.37 6.09
CA LEU A 98 16.33 -1.71 7.35
C LEU A 98 17.86 -1.52 7.47
N VAL A 99 18.65 -2.57 7.19
CA VAL A 99 20.12 -2.48 7.14
C VAL A 99 20.60 -1.51 6.05
N PHE A 100 20.00 -1.58 4.86
CA PHE A 100 20.27 -0.63 3.77
C PHE A 100 20.03 0.82 4.19
N SER A 101 18.95 1.08 4.93
CA SER A 101 18.61 2.40 5.45
C SER A 101 19.64 2.91 6.45
N ALA A 102 20.15 2.03 7.34
CA ALA A 102 21.21 2.37 8.29
C ALA A 102 22.52 2.76 7.61
N VAL A 103 22.94 1.94 6.63
CA VAL A 103 24.13 2.23 5.82
C VAL A 103 23.97 3.56 5.08
N SER A 104 22.79 3.80 4.54
CA SER A 104 22.45 5.04 3.84
C SER A 104 22.48 6.25 4.77
N MET A 105 21.97 6.10 6.00
CA MET A 105 22.02 7.15 7.04
C MET A 105 23.45 7.43 7.47
N PHE A 106 24.29 6.40 7.59
CA PHE A 106 25.72 6.58 7.84
C PHE A 106 26.35 7.48 6.79
N TYR A 107 26.14 7.20 5.49
CA TYR A 107 26.75 8.00 4.42
C TYR A 107 26.19 9.42 4.37
N LEU A 108 24.89 9.59 4.61
CA LEU A 108 24.27 10.92 4.69
C LEU A 108 24.87 11.76 5.82
N VAL A 109 24.88 11.21 7.04
CA VAL A 109 25.40 11.92 8.22
C VAL A 109 26.91 12.15 8.11
N GLN A 110 27.67 11.17 7.59
CA GLN A 110 29.09 11.35 7.29
C GLN A 110 29.34 12.51 6.33
N LYS A 111 28.46 12.67 5.33
CA LYS A 111 28.55 13.79 4.36
C LYS A 111 28.20 15.13 4.98
N LEU A 112 27.23 15.17 5.92
CA LEU A 112 26.76 16.41 6.55
C LEU A 112 27.66 16.87 7.69
N ILE A 113 28.24 15.94 8.45
CA ILE A 113 28.91 16.22 9.76
C ILE A 113 30.43 15.99 9.68
N GLU A 114 30.90 15.16 8.75
CA GLU A 114 32.30 14.79 8.53
C GLU A 114 32.94 14.04 9.75
N ASN A 115 32.10 13.35 10.54
CA ASN A 115 32.54 12.53 11.67
C ASN A 115 32.01 11.10 11.53
N LYS A 116 32.93 10.12 11.33
CA LYS A 116 32.57 8.71 11.11
C LYS A 116 31.94 8.03 12.33
N LYS A 117 32.31 8.43 13.56
CA LYS A 117 31.76 7.83 14.78
C LYS A 117 30.30 8.30 14.99
N ILE A 118 30.05 9.60 14.82
CA ILE A 118 28.68 10.16 14.88
C ILE A 118 27.82 9.56 13.78
N ALA A 119 28.34 9.45 12.54
CA ALA A 119 27.62 8.84 11.43
C ALA A 119 27.25 7.37 11.71
N PHE A 120 28.15 6.60 12.30
CA PHE A 120 27.89 5.22 12.70
C PHE A 120 26.78 5.12 13.76
N ILE A 121 26.86 5.95 14.81
CA ILE A 121 25.83 6.03 15.85
C ILE A 121 24.46 6.40 15.23
N SER A 122 24.44 7.40 14.33
CA SER A 122 23.19 7.83 13.69
C SER A 122 22.55 6.74 12.83
N GLY A 123 23.35 5.96 12.08
CA GLY A 123 22.85 4.81 11.32
C GLY A 123 22.26 3.74 12.24
N LEU A 124 22.94 3.45 13.35
CA LEU A 124 22.45 2.47 14.32
C LEU A 124 21.15 2.90 14.99
N LEU A 125 21.08 4.14 15.48
CA LEU A 125 19.86 4.65 16.11
C LEU A 125 18.70 4.79 15.12
N TRP A 126 18.99 5.05 13.84
CA TRP A 126 17.96 5.13 12.81
C TRP A 126 17.25 3.79 12.55
N ILE A 127 17.98 2.65 12.52
CA ILE A 127 17.34 1.33 12.38
C ILE A 127 16.54 0.91 13.60
N LEU A 128 16.87 1.47 14.76
CA LEU A 128 16.12 1.25 16.00
C LEU A 128 15.02 2.30 16.21
N ASN A 129 14.70 3.11 15.19
CA ASN A 129 13.59 4.05 15.29
C ASN A 129 12.27 3.32 15.49
N PRO A 130 11.57 3.48 16.63
CA PRO A 130 10.33 2.76 16.94
C PRO A 130 9.26 2.89 15.85
N PHE A 131 9.23 4.02 15.13
CA PHE A 131 8.30 4.22 14.01
C PHE A 131 8.56 3.25 12.85
N LEU A 132 9.83 2.96 12.51
CA LEU A 132 10.18 1.98 11.47
C LEU A 132 9.93 0.54 11.93
N ILE A 133 10.24 0.24 13.19
CA ILE A 133 10.02 -1.07 13.80
C ILE A 133 8.52 -1.41 13.80
N THR A 134 7.69 -0.47 14.19
CA THR A 134 6.24 -0.64 14.19
C THR A 134 5.69 -0.94 12.79
N MET A 135 6.19 -0.29 11.76
CA MET A 135 5.78 -0.58 10.38
C MET A 135 6.02 -2.04 9.98
N ILE A 136 7.10 -2.66 10.49
CA ILE A 136 7.39 -4.08 10.24
C ILE A 136 6.41 -4.97 11.04
N VAL A 137 6.29 -4.72 12.33
CA VAL A 137 5.52 -5.56 13.26
C VAL A 137 4.03 -5.58 12.91
N PHE A 138 3.47 -4.45 12.48
CA PHE A 138 2.04 -4.31 12.19
C PHE A 138 1.67 -4.45 10.71
N GLY A 139 2.55 -5.03 9.86
CA GLY A 139 2.22 -5.37 8.48
C GLY A 139 2.34 -4.21 7.48
N HIS A 140 2.93 -3.09 7.88
CA HIS A 140 3.15 -1.92 7.02
C HIS A 140 4.53 -1.91 6.34
N GLY A 141 5.08 -3.07 6.01
CA GLY A 141 6.41 -3.22 5.43
C GLY A 141 6.66 -2.39 4.17
N SER A 142 5.61 -2.13 3.35
CA SER A 142 5.72 -1.24 2.20
C SER A 142 6.05 0.20 2.59
N GLN A 143 5.50 0.70 3.71
CA GLN A 143 5.81 2.03 4.25
C GLN A 143 7.26 2.09 4.69
N MET A 144 7.70 1.11 5.49
CA MET A 144 9.08 1.04 6.00
C MET A 144 10.10 0.96 4.85
N MET A 145 9.90 0.06 3.89
CA MET A 145 10.83 -0.09 2.76
C MET A 145 10.89 1.17 1.87
N THR A 146 9.77 1.89 1.68
CA THR A 146 9.77 3.17 0.97
C THR A 146 10.51 4.24 1.76
N ALA A 147 10.32 4.30 3.09
CA ALA A 147 11.02 5.23 3.99
C ALA A 147 12.53 4.91 4.11
N ALA A 148 12.92 3.66 3.94
CA ALA A 148 14.32 3.23 3.95
C ALA A 148 15.20 3.94 2.92
N PHE A 149 14.59 4.46 1.85
CA PHE A 149 15.30 5.24 0.83
C PHE A 149 15.53 6.71 1.18
N PHE A 150 14.90 7.28 2.20
CA PHE A 150 15.05 8.70 2.53
C PHE A 150 16.50 9.13 2.69
N PRO A 151 17.35 8.40 3.46
CA PRO A 151 18.73 8.81 3.62
C PRO A 151 19.54 8.77 2.31
N ILE A 152 19.37 7.71 1.50
CA ILE A 152 20.15 7.56 0.27
C ILE A 152 19.76 8.56 -0.81
N THR A 153 18.45 8.81 -0.99
CA THR A 153 17.98 9.76 -2.00
C THR A 153 18.43 11.18 -1.68
N LEU A 154 18.35 11.60 -0.40
CA LEU A 154 18.86 12.90 0.02
C LEU A 154 20.41 12.97 -0.11
N TYR A 155 21.13 11.91 0.28
CA TYR A 155 22.59 11.85 0.11
C TYR A 155 23.02 12.00 -1.36
N LEU A 156 22.33 11.29 -2.27
CA LEU A 156 22.65 11.35 -3.70
C LEU A 156 22.28 12.71 -4.31
N LEU A 157 21.22 13.36 -3.83
CA LEU A 157 20.88 14.72 -4.23
C LEU A 157 21.95 15.73 -3.77
N ILE A 158 22.48 15.59 -2.55
CA ILE A 158 23.61 16.37 -2.06
C ILE A 158 24.85 16.13 -2.93
N ARG A 159 25.16 14.88 -3.26
CA ARG A 159 26.26 14.55 -4.18
C ARG A 159 26.06 15.14 -5.56
N LEU A 160 24.85 15.13 -6.10
CA LEU A 160 24.54 15.74 -7.41
C LEU A 160 24.77 17.25 -7.36
N LYS A 161 24.36 17.92 -6.28
CA LYS A 161 24.63 19.34 -6.06
C LYS A 161 26.14 19.63 -6.05
N ASP A 162 26.91 18.85 -5.26
CA ASP A 162 28.34 19.09 -5.07
C ASP A 162 29.17 18.72 -6.33
N LYS A 163 28.82 17.62 -7.00
CA LYS A 163 29.46 17.17 -8.24
C LYS A 163 28.42 16.93 -9.31
N GLN A 164 28.19 17.94 -10.13
CA GLN A 164 27.20 17.99 -11.21
C GLN A 164 27.65 17.11 -12.40
N SER A 165 27.45 15.80 -12.30
CA SER A 165 27.84 14.80 -13.30
C SER A 165 26.65 13.90 -13.68
N ILE A 166 26.70 13.35 -14.90
CA ILE A 166 25.71 12.38 -15.39
C ILE A 166 25.64 11.14 -14.48
N SER A 167 26.79 10.62 -14.01
CA SER A 167 26.80 9.46 -13.10
C SER A 167 26.07 9.74 -11.79
N ASN A 168 26.24 10.92 -11.18
CA ASN A 168 25.50 11.27 -9.96
C ASN A 168 24.01 11.51 -10.24
N MET A 169 23.67 12.07 -11.40
CA MET A 169 22.28 12.21 -11.85
C MET A 169 21.61 10.83 -12.00
N LEU A 170 22.28 9.89 -12.67
CA LEU A 170 21.73 8.54 -12.89
C LEU A 170 21.63 7.73 -11.60
N LEU A 171 22.60 7.87 -10.67
CA LEU A 171 22.51 7.25 -9.33
C LEU A 171 21.32 7.79 -8.55
N PHE A 172 21.12 9.10 -8.56
CA PHE A 172 19.97 9.73 -7.88
C PHE A 172 18.64 9.31 -8.53
N ALA A 173 18.58 9.31 -9.88
CA ALA A 173 17.41 8.87 -10.62
C ALA A 173 17.05 7.41 -10.34
N LEU A 174 18.06 6.51 -10.30
CA LEU A 174 17.87 5.10 -9.99
C LEU A 174 17.34 4.90 -8.56
N ALA A 175 17.98 5.54 -7.57
CA ALA A 175 17.56 5.41 -6.17
C ALA A 175 16.13 5.95 -5.96
N LEU A 176 15.80 7.10 -6.53
CA LEU A 176 14.45 7.66 -6.47
C LEU A 176 13.45 6.81 -7.23
N GLY A 177 13.81 6.30 -8.43
CA GLY A 177 12.96 5.42 -9.22
C GLY A 177 12.63 4.12 -8.48
N LEU A 178 13.60 3.49 -7.82
CA LEU A 178 13.38 2.31 -6.99
C LEU A 178 12.54 2.63 -5.75
N GLN A 179 12.72 3.79 -5.12
CA GLN A 179 11.86 4.25 -4.03
C GLN A 179 10.41 4.39 -4.48
N LEU A 180 10.18 4.97 -5.66
CA LEU A 180 8.85 5.09 -6.27
C LEU A 180 8.27 3.71 -6.63
N GLN A 181 9.06 2.80 -7.20
CA GLN A 181 8.62 1.42 -7.50
C GLN A 181 8.18 0.65 -6.26
N ARG A 182 8.72 0.95 -5.06
CA ARG A 182 8.28 0.29 -3.83
C ARG A 182 6.81 0.61 -3.50
N ALA A 183 6.30 1.68 -4.06
CA ALA A 183 4.89 2.03 -4.24
C ALA A 183 4.04 2.19 -2.98
N HIS A 184 4.61 2.54 -1.84
CA HIS A 184 3.77 3.20 -0.83
C HIS A 184 3.65 4.69 -1.18
N VAL A 185 2.62 5.01 -1.98
CA VAL A 185 2.48 6.30 -2.69
C VAL A 185 2.62 7.50 -1.76
N GLN A 186 1.97 7.48 -0.59
CA GLN A 186 1.99 8.60 0.37
C GLN A 186 3.38 8.82 0.99
N ILE A 187 4.09 7.76 1.35
CA ILE A 187 5.47 7.88 1.89
C ILE A 187 6.44 8.32 0.80
N ALA A 188 6.30 7.81 -0.43
CA ALA A 188 7.08 8.26 -1.59
C ALA A 188 6.84 9.74 -1.91
N TYR A 189 5.59 10.19 -1.78
CA TYR A 189 5.23 11.60 -1.94
C TYR A 189 5.92 12.50 -0.91
N TYR A 190 5.97 12.08 0.36
CA TYR A 190 6.69 12.82 1.41
C TYR A 190 8.21 12.85 1.15
N ALA A 191 8.78 11.77 0.59
CA ALA A 191 10.16 11.80 0.13
C ALA A 191 10.36 12.84 -0.98
N CYS A 192 9.48 12.89 -1.98
CA CYS A 192 9.52 13.89 -3.05
C CYS A 192 9.37 15.32 -2.51
N MET A 193 8.52 15.55 -1.49
CA MET A 193 8.43 16.84 -0.80
C MET A 193 9.77 17.23 -0.15
N LEU A 194 10.40 16.32 0.59
CA LEU A 194 11.71 16.57 1.21
C LEU A 194 12.76 16.93 0.16
N LEU A 195 12.84 16.14 -0.93
CA LEU A 195 13.80 16.36 -2.00
C LEU A 195 13.52 17.64 -2.77
N GLY A 196 12.25 17.99 -3.00
CA GLY A 196 11.83 19.25 -3.60
C GLY A 196 12.19 20.46 -2.74
N PHE A 197 11.93 20.40 -1.43
CA PHE A 197 12.33 21.45 -0.49
C PHE A 197 13.85 21.60 -0.43
N PHE A 198 14.59 20.48 -0.43
CA PHE A 198 16.06 20.52 -0.47
C PHE A 198 16.58 21.08 -1.80
N PHE A 199 15.94 20.74 -2.93
CA PHE A 199 16.29 21.32 -4.22
C PHE A 199 16.08 22.84 -4.23
N ILE A 200 14.93 23.33 -3.77
CA ILE A 200 14.64 24.80 -3.68
C ILE A 200 15.66 25.48 -2.79
N TYR A 201 15.91 24.93 -1.59
CA TYR A 201 16.92 25.42 -0.66
C TYR A 201 18.31 25.49 -1.32
N SER A 202 18.75 24.42 -1.93
CA SER A 202 20.08 24.35 -2.52
C SER A 202 20.22 25.20 -3.78
N PHE A 203 19.18 25.27 -4.62
CA PHE A 203 19.17 26.11 -5.80
C PHE A 203 19.20 27.60 -5.47
N TYR A 204 18.49 28.02 -4.44
CA TYR A 204 18.53 29.41 -3.92
C TYR A 204 19.96 29.85 -3.58
N HIS A 205 20.74 28.95 -2.96
CA HIS A 205 22.14 29.27 -2.55
C HIS A 205 23.17 29.14 -3.68
N TYR A 206 22.98 28.21 -4.60
CA TYR A 206 24.01 27.89 -5.61
C TYR A 206 23.67 28.37 -7.03
N ARG A 207 22.42 28.62 -7.35
CA ARG A 207 21.89 29.17 -8.63
C ARG A 207 22.50 28.54 -9.88
N SER A 208 22.83 27.26 -9.86
CA SER A 208 23.42 26.53 -10.98
C SER A 208 22.38 26.02 -11.96
N LYS A 209 22.36 26.55 -13.19
CA LYS A 209 21.48 26.03 -14.26
C LYS A 209 21.76 24.55 -14.56
N LYS A 210 23.04 24.13 -14.55
CA LYS A 210 23.42 22.73 -14.77
C LYS A 210 22.85 21.81 -13.69
N TYR A 211 22.89 22.21 -12.41
CA TYR A 211 22.30 21.46 -11.32
C TYR A 211 20.78 21.33 -11.50
N MET A 212 20.11 22.41 -11.88
CA MET A 212 18.67 22.42 -12.16
C MET A 212 18.32 21.44 -13.29
N THR A 213 19.03 21.51 -14.44
CA THR A 213 18.78 20.59 -15.55
C THR A 213 18.99 19.13 -15.15
N LEU A 214 20.09 18.82 -14.46
CA LEU A 214 20.37 17.45 -14.01
C LEU A 214 19.33 16.95 -12.98
N PHE A 215 18.86 17.82 -12.09
CA PHE A 215 17.80 17.46 -11.14
C PHE A 215 16.51 17.09 -11.85
N PHE A 216 15.99 17.95 -12.74
CA PHE A 216 14.76 17.65 -13.46
C PHE A 216 14.89 16.45 -14.39
N SER A 217 16.05 16.28 -15.07
CA SER A 217 16.33 15.07 -15.84
C SER A 217 16.29 13.81 -14.98
N ALA A 218 16.84 13.86 -13.77
CA ALA A 218 16.79 12.74 -12.83
C ALA A 218 15.35 12.42 -12.38
N ILE A 219 14.54 13.44 -12.12
CA ILE A 219 13.11 13.25 -11.76
C ILE A 219 12.34 12.57 -12.90
N VAL A 220 12.54 13.02 -14.16
CA VAL A 220 11.89 12.38 -15.31
C VAL A 220 12.31 10.93 -15.45
N ILE A 221 13.60 10.63 -15.34
CA ILE A 221 14.12 9.25 -15.42
C ILE A 221 13.56 8.40 -14.26
N ALA A 222 13.56 8.92 -13.03
CA ALA A 222 13.00 8.22 -11.87
C ALA A 222 11.50 7.92 -12.05
N PHE A 223 10.73 8.87 -12.61
CA PHE A 223 9.33 8.65 -12.91
C PHE A 223 9.15 7.60 -14.01
N LEU A 224 9.98 7.61 -15.08
CA LEU A 224 9.93 6.60 -16.14
C LEU A 224 10.24 5.19 -15.59
N ILE A 225 11.16 5.06 -14.62
CA ILE A 225 11.43 3.79 -13.91
C ILE A 225 10.18 3.26 -13.18
N ALA A 226 9.33 4.13 -12.63
CA ALA A 226 8.14 3.74 -11.89
C ALA A 226 6.83 3.92 -12.67
N SER A 227 6.89 4.35 -13.93
CA SER A 227 5.71 4.77 -14.72
C SER A 227 4.66 3.69 -14.90
N HIS A 228 5.08 2.42 -15.02
CA HIS A 228 4.20 1.27 -15.18
C HIS A 228 3.31 1.01 -13.95
N ILE A 229 3.65 1.60 -12.79
CA ILE A 229 2.83 1.54 -11.57
C ILE A 229 1.91 2.77 -11.51
N TYR A 230 2.46 3.97 -11.74
CA TYR A 230 1.75 5.22 -11.47
C TYR A 230 0.85 5.68 -12.61
N LEU A 231 1.23 5.50 -13.89
CA LEU A 231 0.39 5.99 -14.99
C LEU A 231 -0.94 5.22 -15.10
N PRO A 232 -0.94 3.86 -15.06
CA PRO A 232 -2.21 3.14 -15.06
C PRO A 232 -3.10 3.48 -13.86
N SER A 233 -2.52 3.75 -12.69
CA SER A 233 -3.28 4.07 -11.48
C SER A 233 -4.01 5.41 -11.52
N LEU A 234 -3.66 6.32 -12.45
CA LEU A 234 -4.38 7.60 -12.60
C LEU A 234 -5.82 7.39 -13.06
N ASP A 235 -6.05 6.47 -14.00
CA ASP A 235 -7.39 6.15 -14.49
C ASP A 235 -8.22 5.50 -13.37
N TYR A 236 -7.61 4.59 -12.61
CA TYR A 236 -8.26 3.98 -11.46
C TYR A 236 -8.58 4.98 -10.35
N ARG A 237 -7.65 5.92 -10.05
CA ARG A 237 -7.87 6.96 -9.05
C ARG A 237 -9.17 7.73 -9.32
N ALA A 238 -9.43 8.11 -10.57
CA ALA A 238 -10.61 8.86 -10.95
C ALA A 238 -11.92 8.12 -10.62
N MET A 239 -11.91 6.78 -10.65
CA MET A 239 -13.05 5.92 -10.36
C MET A 239 -13.09 5.38 -8.93
N SER A 240 -12.08 5.65 -8.12
CA SER A 240 -11.95 5.15 -6.75
C SER A 240 -12.46 6.15 -5.71
N ILE A 241 -12.68 5.68 -4.47
CA ILE A 241 -12.98 6.56 -3.32
C ILE A 241 -11.85 7.55 -2.99
N ARG A 242 -10.73 7.50 -3.72
CA ARG A 242 -9.58 8.41 -3.59
C ARG A 242 -9.65 9.61 -4.53
N SER A 243 -10.69 9.70 -5.37
CA SER A 243 -10.91 10.90 -6.18
C SER A 243 -11.36 12.09 -5.32
N SER A 244 -11.04 13.30 -5.75
CA SER A 244 -11.48 14.55 -5.09
C SER A 244 -12.99 14.69 -5.00
N GLU A 245 -13.73 14.09 -5.92
CA GLU A 245 -15.19 14.09 -5.94
C GLU A 245 -15.81 13.20 -4.87
N MET A 246 -15.12 12.12 -4.48
CA MET A 246 -15.60 11.13 -3.50
C MET A 246 -14.89 11.22 -2.16
N GLY A 247 -13.70 11.84 -2.09
CA GLY A 247 -12.90 12.06 -0.87
C GLY A 247 -13.26 13.39 -0.23
N SER A 248 -13.89 13.39 0.96
CA SER A 248 -14.10 14.62 1.70
C SER A 248 -12.85 15.05 2.47
N PHE A 249 -12.71 16.36 2.77
CA PHE A 249 -11.68 16.88 3.66
C PHE A 249 -11.70 16.16 5.03
N ALA A 250 -12.88 15.81 5.54
CA ALA A 250 -13.03 15.04 6.76
C ALA A 250 -12.40 13.63 6.65
N TYR A 251 -12.54 12.97 5.48
CA TYR A 251 -11.89 11.69 5.23
C TYR A 251 -10.37 11.83 5.15
N ALA A 252 -9.87 12.84 4.43
CA ALA A 252 -8.44 13.11 4.30
C ALA A 252 -7.78 13.44 5.65
N THR A 253 -8.51 14.09 6.57
CA THR A 253 -8.02 14.50 7.88
C THR A 253 -8.33 13.52 9.02
N ASN A 254 -8.87 12.34 8.72
CA ASN A 254 -8.90 11.24 9.70
C ASN A 254 -7.48 10.88 10.16
N TRP A 255 -7.33 10.46 11.41
CA TRP A 255 -6.03 10.22 12.05
C TRP A 255 -5.12 11.47 12.06
N SER A 256 -5.69 12.67 12.18
CA SER A 256 -4.95 13.87 12.52
C SER A 256 -4.40 13.75 13.93
N MET A 257 -3.12 14.03 14.11
CA MET A 257 -2.50 14.05 15.44
C MET A 257 -2.97 15.29 16.21
N HIS A 258 -3.51 15.11 17.41
CA HIS A 258 -3.83 16.26 18.26
C HIS A 258 -2.51 16.89 18.81
N PRO A 259 -2.38 18.24 18.89
CA PRO A 259 -1.14 18.86 19.36
C PRO A 259 -0.66 18.37 20.73
N LYS A 260 -1.56 18.00 21.65
CA LYS A 260 -1.20 17.40 22.94
C LYS A 260 -0.49 16.05 22.82
N GLU A 261 -0.69 15.33 21.72
CA GLU A 261 -0.02 14.04 21.48
C GLU A 261 1.48 14.19 21.16
N LEU A 262 1.99 15.43 20.96
CA LEU A 262 3.42 15.68 20.96
C LEU A 262 4.11 15.26 22.25
N LEU A 263 3.37 15.17 23.36
CA LEU A 263 3.91 14.64 24.62
C LEU A 263 4.38 13.19 24.51
N THR A 264 3.86 12.42 23.56
CA THR A 264 4.31 11.03 23.32
C THR A 264 5.72 10.93 22.76
N TYR A 265 6.26 12.02 22.18
CA TYR A 265 7.68 12.11 21.81
C TYR A 265 8.62 12.11 23.03
N ILE A 266 8.12 12.50 24.21
CA ILE A 266 8.87 12.58 25.48
C ILE A 266 8.48 11.42 26.40
N ILE A 267 7.17 11.19 26.55
CA ILE A 267 6.58 10.16 27.43
C ILE A 267 5.73 9.21 26.58
N PRO A 268 6.29 8.07 26.12
CA PRO A 268 5.61 7.20 25.16
C PRO A 268 4.26 6.65 25.65
N ASN A 269 4.05 6.54 26.96
CA ASN A 269 2.80 6.03 27.54
C ASN A 269 1.79 7.13 27.91
N TYR A 270 2.00 8.39 27.53
CA TYR A 270 1.17 9.51 28.03
C TYR A 270 -0.31 9.36 27.66
N TYR A 271 -0.61 8.81 26.49
CA TYR A 271 -1.99 8.47 26.05
C TYR A 271 -2.17 6.96 25.85
N GLY A 272 -1.60 6.17 26.76
CA GLY A 272 -1.44 4.75 26.51
C GLY A 272 -0.33 4.46 25.51
N PHE A 273 0.05 3.19 25.35
CA PHE A 273 1.16 2.85 24.47
C PHE A 273 0.74 2.68 23.00
N GLY A 274 -0.48 2.22 22.77
CA GLY A 274 -1.05 1.87 21.47
C GLY A 274 -1.96 0.66 21.56
N GLY A 275 -2.58 0.28 20.45
CA GLY A 275 -3.55 -0.81 20.39
C GLY A 275 -4.70 -0.59 21.35
N SER A 276 -5.07 -1.61 22.12
CA SER A 276 -6.15 -1.56 23.11
C SER A 276 -5.89 -0.63 24.30
N THR A 277 -4.65 -0.18 24.51
CA THR A 277 -4.30 0.74 25.60
C THR A 277 -4.27 2.20 25.18
N TYR A 278 -4.58 2.52 23.92
CA TYR A 278 -4.57 3.89 23.43
C TYR A 278 -5.80 4.67 23.89
N GLU A 279 -5.57 5.83 24.50
CA GLU A 279 -6.59 6.76 25.04
C GLU A 279 -6.44 8.17 24.47
N GLY A 280 -5.80 8.32 23.29
CA GLY A 280 -5.57 9.61 22.65
C GLY A 280 -6.72 10.11 21.79
N PHE A 281 -6.43 11.00 20.87
CA PHE A 281 -7.43 11.72 20.06
C PHE A 281 -7.62 11.16 18.64
N MET A 282 -6.73 10.30 18.17
CA MET A 282 -6.92 9.57 16.91
C MET A 282 -7.91 8.41 17.12
N PRO A 283 -8.55 7.90 16.07
CA PRO A 283 -9.43 6.73 16.18
C PRO A 283 -8.75 5.52 16.82
N PHE A 284 -7.50 5.28 16.47
CA PHE A 284 -6.57 4.34 17.10
C PHE A 284 -5.14 4.63 16.63
N THR A 285 -4.15 4.10 17.33
CA THR A 285 -2.77 3.94 16.88
C THR A 285 -2.17 2.69 17.50
N ASP A 286 -1.27 2.02 16.81
CA ASP A 286 -0.63 0.80 17.30
C ASP A 286 0.57 1.11 18.22
N PHE A 287 1.05 2.34 18.24
CA PHE A 287 2.29 2.74 18.91
C PHE A 287 2.35 4.23 19.21
N PRO A 288 3.18 4.67 20.17
CA PRO A 288 3.44 6.08 20.42
C PRO A 288 4.39 6.69 19.39
N ASN A 289 4.27 7.98 19.13
CA ASN A 289 5.22 8.75 18.34
C ASN A 289 6.51 9.03 19.15
N TYR A 290 7.35 8.02 19.33
CA TYR A 290 8.57 8.11 20.14
C TYR A 290 9.81 7.94 19.28
N VAL A 291 10.85 8.74 19.55
CA VAL A 291 12.11 8.74 18.78
C VAL A 291 13.34 8.50 19.65
N GLY A 292 13.15 8.34 20.97
CA GLY A 292 14.20 8.29 21.97
C GLY A 292 14.42 9.66 22.64
N LEU A 293 14.35 9.71 23.97
CA LEU A 293 14.49 10.94 24.73
C LEU A 293 15.86 11.60 24.50
N PHE A 294 16.93 10.83 24.50
CA PHE A 294 18.28 11.36 24.28
C PHE A 294 18.45 11.85 22.85
N VAL A 295 17.90 11.16 21.85
CA VAL A 295 17.87 11.60 20.46
C VAL A 295 17.16 12.97 20.35
N LEU A 296 16.01 13.12 21.00
CA LEU A 296 15.24 14.36 20.99
C LEU A 296 16.02 15.50 21.71
N ILE A 297 16.60 15.26 22.89
CA ILE A 297 17.40 16.24 23.61
C ILE A 297 18.56 16.74 22.74
N PHE A 298 19.31 15.83 22.11
CA PHE A 298 20.43 16.21 21.26
C PHE A 298 19.98 16.90 19.96
N ALA A 299 18.78 16.59 19.43
CA ALA A 299 18.19 17.38 18.36
C ALA A 299 17.99 18.83 18.76
N PHE A 300 17.44 19.10 19.95
CA PHE A 300 17.30 20.47 20.48
C PHE A 300 18.65 21.14 20.73
N LEU A 301 19.68 20.41 21.18
CA LEU A 301 21.02 20.95 21.33
C LEU A 301 21.64 21.47 20.03
N SER A 302 21.18 20.99 18.87
CA SER A 302 21.61 21.51 17.56
C SER A 302 21.22 22.97 17.31
N LEU A 303 20.30 23.55 18.10
CA LEU A 303 19.92 24.96 18.04
C LEU A 303 21.03 25.92 18.53
N ARG A 304 22.07 25.39 19.19
CA ARG A 304 23.20 26.24 19.67
C ARG A 304 24.00 26.85 18.54
N ASN A 305 24.15 26.13 17.41
CA ASN A 305 24.96 26.55 16.27
C ASN A 305 24.17 26.43 14.97
N VAL A 306 23.08 27.19 14.86
CA VAL A 306 22.22 27.10 13.66
C VAL A 306 22.95 27.67 12.45
N ASN A 307 23.09 26.84 11.42
CA ASN A 307 23.51 27.24 10.09
C ASN A 307 22.40 26.92 9.07
N ASN A 308 22.58 27.33 7.83
CA ASN A 308 21.54 27.20 6.80
C ASN A 308 21.02 25.76 6.62
N ILE A 309 21.89 24.74 6.70
CA ILE A 309 21.46 23.34 6.54
C ILE A 309 20.70 22.84 7.78
N ARG A 310 21.09 23.24 8.99
CA ARG A 310 20.34 22.89 10.19
C ARG A 310 18.99 23.62 10.22
N ALA A 311 18.96 24.90 9.82
CA ALA A 311 17.70 25.64 9.66
C ALA A 311 16.76 24.94 8.68
N PHE A 312 17.28 24.42 7.56
CA PHE A 312 16.50 23.61 6.62
C PHE A 312 15.82 22.41 7.31
N PHE A 313 16.57 21.59 8.06
CA PHE A 313 15.99 20.44 8.74
C PHE A 313 14.99 20.85 9.84
N TRP A 314 15.23 21.95 10.57
CA TRP A 314 14.27 22.50 11.54
C TRP A 314 12.98 22.96 10.86
N ILE A 315 13.07 23.63 9.71
CA ILE A 315 11.89 24.08 8.94
C ILE A 315 11.09 22.86 8.45
N VAL A 316 11.74 21.85 7.89
CA VAL A 316 11.05 20.62 7.45
C VAL A 316 10.39 19.91 8.63
N LEU A 317 11.08 19.82 9.77
CA LEU A 317 10.53 19.25 11.01
C LEU A 317 9.25 20.00 11.45
N ILE A 318 9.29 21.31 11.50
CA ILE A 318 8.14 22.13 11.92
C ILE A 318 6.98 21.99 10.94
N ILE A 319 7.24 22.09 9.62
CA ILE A 319 6.21 21.92 8.59
C ILE A 319 5.56 20.54 8.69
N SER A 320 6.33 19.47 8.85
CA SER A 320 5.79 18.11 8.94
C SER A 320 4.97 17.89 10.22
N ILE A 321 5.37 18.48 11.36
CA ILE A 321 4.57 18.47 12.59
C ILE A 321 3.25 19.22 12.38
N LEU A 322 3.29 20.43 11.82
CA LEU A 322 2.08 21.23 11.58
C LEU A 322 1.12 20.56 10.61
N LEU A 323 1.63 19.88 9.56
CA LEU A 323 0.80 19.10 8.64
C LEU A 323 0.19 17.87 9.32
N SER A 324 0.87 17.24 10.28
CA SER A 324 0.32 16.11 11.02
C SER A 324 -0.92 16.45 11.85
N PHE A 325 -1.08 17.73 12.23
CA PHE A 325 -2.25 18.21 12.99
C PHE A 325 -3.54 18.20 12.16
N GLY A 326 -3.48 18.19 10.82
CA GLY A 326 -4.64 18.04 9.94
C GLY A 326 -5.84 18.91 10.35
N LYS A 327 -6.95 18.29 10.79
CA LYS A 327 -8.16 19.01 11.24
C LYS A 327 -7.95 19.93 12.43
N TYR A 328 -6.92 19.71 13.27
CA TYR A 328 -6.65 20.57 14.43
C TYR A 328 -5.86 21.84 14.06
N PHE A 329 -5.28 21.88 12.86
CA PHE A 329 -4.70 23.08 12.27
C PHE A 329 -5.15 23.24 10.82
N GLN A 330 -6.48 23.32 10.65
CA GLN A 330 -7.17 23.24 9.38
C GLN A 330 -6.66 24.22 8.34
N ILE A 331 -6.48 25.50 8.67
CA ILE A 331 -6.05 26.55 7.72
C ILE A 331 -4.73 26.16 7.05
N PHE A 332 -3.77 25.67 7.83
CA PHE A 332 -2.47 25.26 7.31
C PHE A 332 -2.56 24.01 6.44
N TYR A 333 -3.27 22.97 6.90
CA TYR A 333 -3.44 21.73 6.16
C TYR A 333 -4.21 21.95 4.86
N GLN A 334 -5.27 22.76 4.89
CA GLN A 334 -6.13 23.06 3.76
C GLN A 334 -5.38 23.78 2.64
N PHE A 335 -4.38 24.61 2.95
CA PHE A 335 -3.50 25.21 1.95
C PHE A 335 -2.79 24.12 1.11
N PHE A 336 -2.17 23.12 1.73
CA PHE A 336 -1.54 22.02 1.00
C PHE A 336 -2.55 21.14 0.30
N TYR A 337 -3.68 20.86 0.93
CA TYR A 337 -4.78 20.07 0.36
C TYR A 337 -5.30 20.66 -0.93
N ASN A 338 -5.46 21.98 -1.02
CA ASN A 338 -6.02 22.65 -2.18
C ASN A 338 -5.00 22.96 -3.29
N TYR A 339 -3.74 23.20 -2.93
CA TYR A 339 -2.76 23.73 -3.88
C TYR A 339 -1.62 22.77 -4.23
N LEU A 340 -1.37 21.75 -3.41
CA LEU A 340 -0.30 20.80 -3.72
C LEU A 340 -0.87 19.62 -4.54
N PRO A 341 -0.35 19.38 -5.76
CA PRO A 341 -0.89 18.34 -6.64
C PRO A 341 -0.97 16.98 -5.94
N PHE A 342 -2.12 16.29 -6.05
CA PHE A 342 -2.40 14.96 -5.48
C PHE A 342 -2.40 14.87 -3.95
N PHE A 343 -2.15 15.95 -3.22
CA PHE A 343 -2.15 15.91 -1.75
C PHE A 343 -3.55 15.58 -1.19
N ASP A 344 -4.60 15.96 -1.89
CA ASP A 344 -6.01 15.67 -1.64
C ASP A 344 -6.35 14.16 -1.66
N SER A 345 -5.52 13.34 -2.31
CA SER A 345 -5.71 11.89 -2.42
C SER A 345 -5.22 11.11 -1.20
N PHE A 346 -4.52 11.77 -0.29
CA PHE A 346 -3.96 11.14 0.90
C PHE A 346 -4.88 11.29 2.11
N ARG A 347 -4.72 10.37 3.05
CA ARG A 347 -5.38 10.39 4.35
C ARG A 347 -4.34 10.14 5.44
N VAL A 348 -4.77 10.16 6.70
CA VAL A 348 -3.88 9.91 7.84
C VAL A 348 -2.74 10.94 7.88
N PRO A 349 -3.04 12.21 8.23
CA PRO A 349 -2.03 13.28 8.30
C PRO A 349 -0.83 12.94 9.19
N SER A 350 -1.02 12.13 10.23
CA SER A 350 0.05 11.67 11.14
C SER A 350 1.14 10.84 10.44
N MET A 351 0.92 10.25 9.27
CA MET A 351 1.96 9.54 8.52
C MET A 351 3.14 10.43 8.12
N ILE A 352 2.93 11.76 7.98
CA ILE A 352 4.01 12.70 7.64
C ILE A 352 5.07 12.81 8.74
N LEU A 353 4.77 12.34 9.95
CA LEU A 353 5.72 12.33 11.07
C LEU A 353 6.99 11.50 10.79
N ILE A 354 6.98 10.65 9.75
CA ILE A 354 8.21 10.02 9.27
C ILE A 354 9.27 11.04 8.85
N LEU A 355 8.86 12.19 8.26
CA LEU A 355 9.78 13.29 7.95
C LEU A 355 10.27 13.97 9.21
N SER A 356 9.38 14.19 10.19
CA SER A 356 9.75 14.74 11.50
C SER A 356 10.82 13.88 12.17
N ASN A 357 10.59 12.57 12.21
CA ASN A 357 11.53 11.62 12.79
C ASN A 357 12.88 11.65 12.04
N PHE A 358 12.86 11.61 10.71
CA PHE A 358 14.07 11.70 9.90
C PHE A 358 14.90 12.96 10.20
N CYS A 359 14.23 14.13 10.30
CA CYS A 359 14.88 15.39 10.66
C CYS A 359 15.43 15.37 12.10
N ILE A 360 14.69 14.81 13.06
CA ILE A 360 15.14 14.72 14.47
C ILE A 360 16.44 13.91 14.57
N TYR A 361 16.56 12.75 13.88
CA TYR A 361 17.78 11.96 13.90
C TYR A 361 18.99 12.68 13.28
N ILE A 362 18.80 13.45 12.20
CA ILE A 362 19.87 14.26 11.61
C ILE A 362 20.25 15.42 12.54
N LEU A 363 19.28 16.13 13.11
CA LEU A 363 19.51 17.23 14.05
C LEU A 363 20.20 16.72 15.32
N SER A 364 19.84 15.54 15.81
CA SER A 364 20.52 14.88 16.94
C SER A 364 22.00 14.66 16.67
N ALA A 365 22.37 14.25 15.46
CA ALA A 365 23.76 14.10 15.07
C ALA A 365 24.53 15.43 15.09
N TYR A 366 23.90 16.54 14.70
CA TYR A 366 24.47 17.88 14.81
C TYR A 366 24.63 18.32 16.27
N GLY A 367 23.62 18.10 17.12
CA GLY A 367 23.69 18.41 18.54
C GLY A 367 24.75 17.59 19.27
N LEU A 368 24.91 16.32 18.87
CA LEU A 368 25.99 15.47 19.41
C LEU A 368 27.37 16.00 19.02
N LYS A 369 27.56 16.41 17.77
CA LYS A 369 28.79 17.07 17.31
C LYS A 369 29.09 18.32 18.16
N ASP A 370 28.14 19.22 18.29
CA ASP A 370 28.31 20.48 19.05
C ASP A 370 28.63 20.20 20.51
N THR A 371 28.02 19.19 21.11
CA THR A 371 28.28 18.82 22.50
C THR A 371 29.69 18.25 22.67
N VAL A 372 30.13 17.39 21.75
CA VAL A 372 31.51 16.84 21.75
C VAL A 372 32.54 17.96 21.59
N GLU A 373 32.30 18.90 20.67
CA GLU A 373 33.20 20.06 20.46
C GLU A 373 33.23 20.96 21.70
N LEU A 374 32.08 21.29 22.30
CA LEU A 374 31.99 22.12 23.51
C LEU A 374 32.73 21.49 24.70
N ILE A 375 32.55 20.18 24.91
CA ILE A 375 33.20 19.50 26.07
C ILE A 375 34.69 19.41 25.82
N ARG A 376 35.14 19.10 24.60
CA ARG A 376 36.56 19.11 24.25
C ARG A 376 37.20 20.45 24.51
N ASP A 377 36.53 21.58 24.20
CA ASP A 377 37.08 22.90 24.37
C ASP A 377 37.11 23.34 25.85
N LYS A 378 36.07 22.98 26.62
CA LYS A 378 36.00 23.34 28.06
C LYS A 378 36.76 22.38 28.97
N PHE A 379 36.81 21.10 28.59
CA PHE A 379 37.36 20.01 29.38
C PHE A 379 38.29 19.12 28.54
N PRO A 380 39.45 19.64 28.09
CA PRO A 380 40.34 18.95 27.14
C PRO A 380 40.87 17.60 27.63
N LYS A 381 40.75 17.30 28.92
CA LYS A 381 41.11 16.02 29.50
C LYS A 381 40.04 14.93 29.28
N ILE A 382 38.83 15.29 28.95
CA ILE A 382 37.73 14.32 28.72
C ILE A 382 37.86 13.79 27.29
N ASN A 383 38.01 12.45 27.17
CA ASN A 383 38.01 11.82 25.87
C ASN A 383 36.62 11.91 25.24
N SER A 384 36.55 12.47 24.00
CA SER A 384 35.30 12.56 23.24
C SER A 384 34.59 11.22 23.04
N ASP A 385 35.33 10.11 23.05
CA ASP A 385 34.75 8.77 22.89
C ASP A 385 33.88 8.38 24.09
N ILE A 386 34.16 8.90 25.28
CA ILE A 386 33.31 8.68 26.47
C ILE A 386 31.94 9.29 26.23
N ILE A 387 31.88 10.52 25.70
CA ILE A 387 30.61 11.22 25.43
C ILE A 387 29.80 10.46 24.38
N LEU A 388 30.44 10.04 23.29
CA LEU A 388 29.82 9.27 22.24
C LEU A 388 29.29 7.93 22.75
N SER A 389 30.08 7.25 23.60
CA SER A 389 29.69 5.97 24.20
C SER A 389 28.53 6.13 25.17
N LEU A 390 28.55 7.16 26.04
CA LEU A 390 27.42 7.44 26.94
C LEU A 390 26.15 7.75 26.18
N PHE A 391 26.22 8.64 25.16
CA PHE A 391 25.07 8.93 24.33
C PHE A 391 24.52 7.66 23.68
N LEU A 392 25.40 6.82 23.11
CA LEU A 392 25.00 5.58 22.47
C LEU A 392 24.33 4.63 23.45
N ILE A 393 24.95 4.36 24.62
CA ILE A 393 24.44 3.44 25.64
C ILE A 393 23.06 3.89 26.13
N PHE A 394 22.92 5.17 26.52
CA PHE A 394 21.65 5.67 27.02
C PHE A 394 20.56 5.67 25.93
N SER A 395 20.90 6.06 24.69
CA SER A 395 19.95 6.04 23.58
C SER A 395 19.54 4.61 23.20
N LEU A 396 20.49 3.68 23.18
CA LEU A 396 20.20 2.27 22.92
C LEU A 396 19.28 1.67 23.99
N PHE A 397 19.58 1.90 25.28
CA PHE A 397 18.75 1.41 26.37
C PHE A 397 17.33 1.97 26.30
N ASP A 398 17.21 3.28 26.08
CA ASP A 398 15.94 3.97 26.03
C ASP A 398 15.06 3.52 24.86
N ILE A 399 15.64 3.43 23.65
CA ILE A 399 14.91 3.04 22.43
C ILE A 399 14.61 1.54 22.47
N TYR A 400 15.59 0.68 22.82
CA TYR A 400 15.40 -0.76 22.87
C TYR A 400 14.25 -1.17 23.80
N ARG A 401 14.09 -0.49 24.93
CA ARG A 401 12.97 -0.73 25.85
C ARG A 401 11.61 -0.56 25.17
N ILE A 402 11.50 0.42 24.27
CA ILE A 402 10.27 0.69 23.52
C ILE A 402 10.10 -0.30 22.36
N ASP A 403 11.17 -0.57 21.61
CA ASP A 403 11.15 -1.53 20.51
C ASP A 403 10.81 -2.94 20.99
N ASN A 404 11.41 -3.38 22.09
CA ASN A 404 11.10 -4.68 22.67
C ASN A 404 9.63 -4.77 23.12
N ARG A 405 9.03 -3.68 23.60
CA ARG A 405 7.61 -3.65 23.93
C ARG A 405 6.71 -3.67 22.68
N ILE A 406 7.16 -3.11 21.55
CA ILE A 406 6.46 -3.18 20.27
C ILE A 406 6.51 -4.62 19.71
N ILE A 407 7.71 -5.22 19.70
CA ILE A 407 7.94 -6.52 19.08
C ILE A 407 7.37 -7.66 19.96
N ASN A 408 7.65 -7.63 21.27
CA ASN A 408 7.32 -8.69 22.22
C ASN A 408 6.70 -8.10 23.50
N PRO A 409 5.45 -7.60 23.45
CA PRO A 409 4.79 -7.02 24.62
C PRO A 409 4.57 -8.07 25.72
N LYS A 410 4.69 -7.65 26.98
CA LYS A 410 4.38 -8.50 28.12
C LYS A 410 2.88 -8.87 28.14
N GLN A 411 2.57 -10.07 28.63
CA GLN A 411 1.18 -10.58 28.67
C GLN A 411 0.20 -9.67 29.45
N ASP A 412 0.68 -9.02 30.51
CA ASP A 412 -0.09 -8.12 31.38
C ASP A 412 -0.14 -6.67 30.88
N SER A 413 0.50 -6.37 29.74
CA SER A 413 0.59 -5.01 29.20
C SER A 413 -0.69 -4.48 28.56
N GLY A 414 -1.70 -5.33 28.36
CA GLY A 414 -2.91 -5.01 27.61
C GLY A 414 -2.69 -4.91 26.09
N GLN A 415 -1.47 -5.16 25.61
CA GLN A 415 -1.11 -5.13 24.18
C GLN A 415 -1.12 -6.53 23.59
N GLN A 416 -1.57 -6.67 22.36
CA GLN A 416 -1.58 -7.95 21.67
C GLN A 416 -0.17 -8.27 21.16
N ASN A 417 0.35 -9.45 21.50
CA ASN A 417 1.56 -9.96 20.90
C ASN A 417 1.30 -10.34 19.44
N GLN A 418 2.11 -9.81 18.53
CA GLN A 418 2.01 -10.07 17.10
C GLN A 418 2.89 -11.24 16.64
N ILE A 419 3.80 -11.76 17.49
CA ILE A 419 4.66 -12.88 17.15
C ILE A 419 3.88 -14.19 17.24
N THR A 420 3.95 -14.99 16.18
CA THR A 420 3.37 -16.32 16.10
C THR A 420 4.26 -17.25 15.27
N SER A 421 4.13 -18.57 15.43
CA SER A 421 4.78 -19.50 14.52
C SER A 421 4.20 -19.40 13.11
N ILE A 422 5.01 -19.69 12.10
CA ILE A 422 4.52 -19.70 10.69
C ILE A 422 3.36 -20.67 10.55
N ASP A 423 3.45 -21.87 11.17
CA ASP A 423 2.36 -22.87 11.10
C ASP A 423 1.04 -22.34 11.67
N ASN A 424 1.08 -21.61 12.79
CA ASN A 424 -0.13 -20.99 13.36
C ASN A 424 -0.67 -19.89 12.47
N PHE A 425 0.18 -19.07 11.85
CA PHE A 425 -0.21 -18.04 10.91
C PHE A 425 -0.89 -18.66 9.68
N GLU A 426 -0.28 -19.69 9.09
CA GLU A 426 -0.79 -20.36 7.89
C GLU A 426 -2.01 -21.23 8.18
N SER A 427 -2.15 -21.76 9.41
CA SER A 427 -3.29 -22.60 9.79
C SER A 427 -4.65 -21.91 9.63
N VAL A 428 -4.66 -20.57 9.69
CA VAL A 428 -5.87 -19.78 9.40
C VAL A 428 -6.38 -20.02 7.97
N PHE A 429 -5.47 -20.29 7.04
CA PHE A 429 -5.77 -20.48 5.63
C PHE A 429 -5.96 -21.95 5.23
N TYR A 430 -5.83 -22.92 6.15
CA TYR A 430 -6.09 -24.31 5.80
C TYR A 430 -7.56 -24.52 5.45
N ASP A 431 -7.82 -25.52 4.59
CA ASP A 431 -9.17 -25.91 4.22
C ASP A 431 -9.97 -26.33 5.47
N ASP A 432 -11.12 -25.72 5.66
CA ASP A 432 -12.13 -26.14 6.61
C ASP A 432 -13.39 -26.60 5.88
N GLU A 433 -14.40 -27.09 6.62
CA GLU A 433 -15.63 -27.58 6.03
C GLU A 433 -16.37 -26.53 5.19
N THR A 434 -16.25 -25.24 5.55
CA THR A 434 -16.85 -24.13 4.78
C THR A 434 -16.16 -23.98 3.43
N ILE A 435 -14.84 -23.96 3.43
CA ILE A 435 -14.03 -23.80 2.21
C ILE A 435 -14.21 -25.01 1.29
N ILE A 436 -14.18 -26.23 1.83
CA ILE A 436 -14.41 -27.47 1.05
C ILE A 436 -15.77 -27.41 0.37
N PHE A 437 -16.86 -27.11 1.16
CA PHE A 437 -18.19 -26.98 0.61
C PHE A 437 -18.27 -25.95 -0.54
N LEU A 438 -17.66 -24.78 -0.37
CA LEU A 438 -17.68 -23.72 -1.38
C LEU A 438 -16.92 -24.12 -2.64
N LYS A 439 -15.76 -24.75 -2.53
CA LYS A 439 -14.98 -25.24 -3.68
C LYS A 439 -15.78 -26.24 -4.53
N GLU A 440 -16.57 -27.10 -3.89
CA GLU A 440 -17.35 -28.13 -4.58
C GLU A 440 -18.65 -27.60 -5.20
N ASN A 441 -19.27 -26.57 -4.60
CA ASN A 441 -20.65 -26.20 -4.92
C ASN A 441 -20.84 -24.82 -5.54
N LEU A 442 -19.83 -23.91 -5.49
CA LEU A 442 -20.00 -22.52 -5.88
C LEU A 442 -20.08 -22.33 -7.40
N GLY A 443 -19.23 -23.02 -8.18
CA GLY A 443 -19.11 -22.81 -9.64
C GLY A 443 -18.70 -21.37 -9.97
N LEU A 444 -19.29 -20.80 -11.03
CA LEU A 444 -19.05 -19.41 -11.47
C LEU A 444 -19.88 -18.38 -10.70
N ASN A 445 -20.22 -18.66 -9.45
CA ASN A 445 -21.02 -17.75 -8.63
C ASN A 445 -20.18 -17.14 -7.53
N ARG A 446 -20.76 -16.16 -6.83
CA ARG A 446 -20.14 -15.45 -5.71
C ARG A 446 -20.78 -15.81 -4.38
N ILE A 447 -20.04 -15.52 -3.32
CA ILE A 447 -20.55 -15.56 -1.94
C ILE A 447 -20.81 -14.15 -1.40
N TYR A 448 -21.75 -14.05 -0.46
CA TYR A 448 -21.89 -12.92 0.44
C TYR A 448 -21.48 -13.33 1.86
N PRO A 449 -20.27 -13.01 2.31
CA PRO A 449 -19.87 -13.22 3.70
C PRO A 449 -20.46 -12.12 4.57
N ALA A 450 -21.36 -12.48 5.49
CA ALA A 450 -22.09 -11.53 6.31
C ALA A 450 -21.32 -11.10 7.56
N GLY A 451 -21.61 -9.90 8.05
CA GLY A 451 -21.10 -9.38 9.31
C GLY A 451 -19.58 -9.33 9.37
N SER A 452 -18.98 -9.91 10.40
CA SER A 452 -17.53 -9.92 10.62
C SER A 452 -16.74 -10.75 9.60
N LEU A 453 -17.39 -11.56 8.77
CA LEU A 453 -16.78 -12.33 7.69
C LEU A 453 -16.61 -11.51 6.42
N PHE A 454 -17.26 -10.35 6.29
CA PHE A 454 -17.29 -9.53 5.08
C PHE A 454 -15.89 -9.16 4.55
N THR A 455 -14.96 -8.98 5.47
CA THR A 455 -13.57 -8.59 5.14
C THR A 455 -12.55 -9.72 5.34
N ASP A 456 -13.00 -10.96 5.62
CA ASP A 456 -12.11 -12.08 5.93
C ASP A 456 -11.26 -12.47 4.70
N PRO A 457 -9.92 -12.50 4.81
CA PRO A 457 -9.03 -12.75 3.69
C PRO A 457 -9.00 -14.20 3.23
N LYS A 458 -9.52 -15.16 4.02
CA LYS A 458 -9.45 -16.59 3.71
C LYS A 458 -10.18 -16.95 2.41
N PHE A 459 -11.31 -16.31 2.12
CA PHE A 459 -12.06 -16.58 0.89
C PHE A 459 -11.20 -16.29 -0.36
N LYS A 460 -10.55 -15.12 -0.42
CA LYS A 460 -9.68 -14.78 -1.56
C LYS A 460 -8.42 -15.63 -1.64
N TYR A 461 -7.87 -16.07 -0.50
CA TYR A 461 -6.73 -17.00 -0.49
C TYR A 461 -7.05 -18.29 -1.26
N HIS A 462 -8.27 -18.80 -1.12
CA HIS A 462 -8.76 -19.99 -1.82
C HIS A 462 -9.33 -19.70 -3.21
N GLY A 463 -9.25 -18.48 -3.72
CA GLY A 463 -9.81 -18.11 -5.02
C GLY A 463 -11.34 -18.11 -5.05
N ILE A 464 -12.00 -17.97 -3.90
CA ILE A 464 -13.47 -17.90 -3.80
C ILE A 464 -13.91 -16.45 -4.05
N GLU A 465 -14.70 -16.27 -5.11
CA GLU A 465 -15.21 -14.95 -5.47
C GLU A 465 -16.24 -14.43 -4.46
N SER A 466 -16.10 -13.17 -4.08
CA SER A 466 -16.88 -12.55 -3.03
C SER A 466 -17.37 -11.15 -3.43
N VAL A 467 -18.56 -10.81 -3.01
CA VAL A 467 -19.07 -9.44 -3.03
C VAL A 467 -18.53 -8.59 -1.88
N GLY A 468 -17.97 -9.24 -0.84
CA GLY A 468 -17.25 -8.61 0.27
C GLY A 468 -15.79 -8.40 -0.02
N GLY A 469 -15.06 -7.95 0.98
CA GLY A 469 -13.61 -7.76 0.91
C GLY A 469 -13.13 -6.53 1.67
N TYR A 470 -11.81 -6.36 1.67
CA TYR A 470 -11.15 -5.18 2.24
C TYR A 470 -10.12 -4.61 1.26
N HIS A 471 -10.26 -3.33 0.93
CA HIS A 471 -9.28 -2.56 0.19
C HIS A 471 -9.43 -1.06 0.49
N PRO A 472 -8.31 -0.32 0.75
CA PRO A 472 -8.35 1.09 1.11
C PRO A 472 -8.66 2.03 -0.06
N ALA A 473 -8.72 1.54 -1.29
CA ALA A 473 -9.00 2.29 -2.51
C ALA A 473 -9.99 1.54 -3.42
N LYS A 474 -11.10 1.05 -2.87
CA LYS A 474 -12.15 0.40 -3.66
C LYS A 474 -12.81 1.36 -4.67
N PHE A 475 -13.51 0.81 -5.65
CA PHE A 475 -14.29 1.63 -6.59
C PHE A 475 -15.31 2.52 -5.87
N GLY A 476 -15.45 3.75 -6.32
CA GLY A 476 -16.39 4.72 -5.79
C GLY A 476 -17.85 4.29 -5.95
N HIS A 477 -18.24 3.86 -7.15
CA HIS A 477 -19.58 3.35 -7.42
C HIS A 477 -19.92 2.09 -6.61
N TYR A 478 -18.95 1.22 -6.33
CA TYR A 478 -19.18 0.10 -5.43
C TYR A 478 -19.31 0.53 -3.96
N SER A 479 -18.56 1.55 -3.56
CA SER A 479 -18.71 2.14 -2.22
C SER A 479 -20.07 2.80 -2.02
N GLU A 480 -20.59 3.45 -3.06
CA GLU A 480 -21.95 3.99 -3.06
C GLU A 480 -23.01 2.90 -3.00
N LEU A 481 -22.84 1.81 -3.75
CA LEU A 481 -23.71 0.65 -3.63
C LEU A 481 -23.75 0.12 -2.20
N LEU A 482 -22.60 -0.12 -1.57
CA LEU A 482 -22.50 -0.56 -0.17
C LEU A 482 -23.24 0.40 0.77
N LYS A 483 -23.01 1.70 0.62
CA LYS A 483 -23.61 2.74 1.46
C LYS A 483 -25.14 2.79 1.33
N ASN A 484 -25.64 2.74 0.10
CA ASN A 484 -27.08 2.95 -0.19
C ASN A 484 -27.90 1.66 -0.11
N THR A 485 -27.28 0.49 0.06
CA THR A 485 -27.97 -0.81 0.20
C THR A 485 -27.68 -1.48 1.55
N ASN A 486 -27.28 -0.69 2.55
CA ASN A 486 -26.95 -1.17 3.89
C ASN A 486 -25.98 -2.37 3.87
N ASN A 487 -24.82 -2.19 3.22
CA ASN A 487 -23.81 -3.24 2.99
C ASN A 487 -24.37 -4.48 2.26
N LEU A 488 -25.13 -4.24 1.17
CA LEU A 488 -25.71 -5.27 0.29
C LEU A 488 -26.82 -6.12 0.96
N LEU A 489 -27.45 -5.66 2.02
CA LEU A 489 -28.56 -6.38 2.66
C LEU A 489 -29.88 -6.33 1.85
N SER A 490 -29.81 -6.11 0.55
CA SER A 490 -30.94 -6.15 -0.39
C SER A 490 -30.89 -7.44 -1.21
N ILE A 491 -31.93 -8.26 -1.14
CA ILE A 491 -32.00 -9.52 -1.89
C ILE A 491 -31.86 -9.29 -3.41
N PRO A 492 -32.56 -8.33 -4.05
CA PRO A 492 -32.33 -8.05 -5.46
C PRO A 492 -30.89 -7.68 -5.81
N VAL A 493 -30.20 -6.96 -4.92
CA VAL A 493 -28.79 -6.59 -5.11
C VAL A 493 -27.88 -7.83 -5.02
N LEU A 494 -28.12 -8.74 -4.08
CA LEU A 494 -27.36 -9.99 -4.00
C LEU A 494 -27.62 -10.86 -5.22
N GLN A 495 -28.87 -10.91 -5.71
CA GLN A 495 -29.22 -11.66 -6.93
C GLN A 495 -28.50 -11.10 -8.17
N LEU A 496 -28.49 -9.78 -8.38
CA LEU A 496 -27.80 -9.14 -9.52
C LEU A 496 -26.27 -9.29 -9.47
N LEU A 497 -25.70 -9.39 -8.26
CA LEU A 497 -24.27 -9.62 -8.06
C LEU A 497 -23.88 -11.11 -8.21
N ASN A 498 -24.79 -11.99 -8.67
CA ASN A 498 -24.55 -13.40 -8.88
C ASN A 498 -24.19 -14.16 -7.58
N VAL A 499 -24.74 -13.73 -6.45
CA VAL A 499 -24.52 -14.40 -5.15
C VAL A 499 -25.34 -15.67 -5.09
N LYS A 500 -24.67 -16.82 -4.92
CA LYS A 500 -25.32 -18.13 -4.73
C LYS A 500 -25.44 -18.49 -3.26
N TYR A 501 -24.39 -18.23 -2.48
CA TYR A 501 -24.36 -18.57 -1.07
C TYR A 501 -24.11 -17.35 -0.18
N ILE A 502 -24.85 -17.31 0.94
CA ILE A 502 -24.65 -16.36 2.02
C ILE A 502 -24.01 -17.11 3.19
N ILE A 503 -22.87 -16.63 3.66
CA ILE A 503 -22.14 -17.20 4.81
C ILE A 503 -22.34 -16.29 6.00
N SER A 504 -23.07 -16.76 7.01
CA SER A 504 -23.42 -15.91 8.16
C SER A 504 -22.92 -16.51 9.49
N PRO A 505 -22.34 -15.70 10.39
CA PRO A 505 -22.00 -16.15 11.74
C PRO A 505 -23.21 -16.26 12.67
N VAL A 506 -24.40 -15.84 12.22
CA VAL A 506 -25.65 -15.90 12.96
C VAL A 506 -26.72 -16.54 12.11
N GLU A 507 -27.72 -17.15 12.74
CA GLU A 507 -28.85 -17.72 12.03
C GLU A 507 -29.76 -16.63 11.44
N ILE A 508 -30.15 -16.80 10.17
CA ILE A 508 -30.99 -15.87 9.41
C ILE A 508 -32.25 -16.58 8.98
N SER A 509 -33.40 -15.94 9.21
CA SER A 509 -34.68 -16.37 8.67
C SER A 509 -35.18 -15.41 7.61
N HIS A 510 -35.29 -15.88 6.36
CA HIS A 510 -35.81 -15.09 5.24
C HIS A 510 -36.41 -16.02 4.18
N PRO A 511 -37.56 -15.67 3.55
CA PRO A 511 -38.28 -16.56 2.60
C PRO A 511 -37.47 -17.02 1.38
N LYS A 512 -36.46 -16.27 0.97
CA LYS A 512 -35.57 -16.60 -0.17
C LYS A 512 -34.23 -17.22 0.24
N LEU A 513 -34.01 -17.52 1.52
CA LEU A 513 -32.77 -18.12 2.03
C LEU A 513 -33.05 -19.52 2.57
N PHE A 514 -32.42 -20.52 2.01
CA PHE A 514 -32.54 -21.91 2.42
C PHE A 514 -31.25 -22.37 3.07
N LEU A 515 -31.33 -22.83 4.32
CA LEU A 515 -30.17 -23.35 5.04
C LEU A 515 -29.66 -24.63 4.39
N GLU A 516 -28.45 -24.60 3.82
CA GLU A 516 -27.80 -25.76 3.20
C GLU A 516 -26.95 -26.53 4.21
N LYS A 517 -26.14 -25.80 4.99
CA LYS A 517 -25.18 -26.44 5.89
C LYS A 517 -24.86 -25.54 7.10
N LYS A 518 -24.61 -26.18 8.25
CA LYS A 518 -23.95 -25.57 9.42
C LYS A 518 -22.55 -26.12 9.48
N THR A 519 -21.52 -25.23 9.59
CA THR A 519 -20.11 -25.61 9.55
C THR A 519 -19.30 -24.79 10.55
N VAL A 520 -18.02 -25.13 10.69
CA VAL A 520 -17.03 -24.35 11.44
C VAL A 520 -16.10 -23.68 10.46
N PHE A 521 -15.94 -22.37 10.59
CA PHE A 521 -15.03 -21.55 9.78
C PHE A 521 -13.88 -21.01 10.64
N GLN A 522 -12.64 -21.28 10.22
CA GLN A 522 -11.47 -20.71 10.84
C GLN A 522 -11.20 -19.32 10.25
N SER A 523 -11.71 -18.29 10.92
CA SER A 523 -11.44 -16.89 10.59
C SER A 523 -10.07 -16.45 11.14
N VAL A 524 -9.53 -15.35 10.61
CA VAL A 524 -8.35 -14.65 11.20
C VAL A 524 -8.60 -14.20 12.64
N ASN A 525 -9.87 -14.05 13.04
CA ASN A 525 -10.30 -13.68 14.39
C ASN A 525 -10.75 -14.90 15.23
N GLY A 526 -10.30 -16.10 14.88
CA GLY A 526 -10.62 -17.35 15.58
C GLY A 526 -11.74 -18.16 14.93
N LYS A 527 -12.03 -19.32 15.49
CA LYS A 527 -13.07 -20.23 15.01
C LYS A 527 -14.46 -19.67 15.24
N LYS A 528 -15.32 -19.80 14.22
CA LYS A 528 -16.73 -19.37 14.26
C LYS A 528 -17.63 -20.46 13.71
N ASN A 529 -18.77 -20.71 14.37
CA ASN A 529 -19.84 -21.45 13.75
C ASN A 529 -20.48 -20.57 12.67
N VAL A 530 -20.68 -21.10 11.49
CA VAL A 530 -21.29 -20.39 10.37
C VAL A 530 -22.42 -21.20 9.74
N TYR A 531 -23.37 -20.46 9.20
CA TYR A 531 -24.55 -20.97 8.50
C TYR A 531 -24.39 -20.63 7.03
N ILE A 532 -24.46 -21.62 6.15
CA ILE A 532 -24.41 -21.46 4.69
C ILE A 532 -25.83 -21.52 4.15
N TYR A 533 -26.31 -20.41 3.59
CA TYR A 533 -27.62 -20.31 2.98
C TYR A 533 -27.53 -20.26 1.47
N TYR A 534 -28.33 -21.05 0.78
CA TYR A 534 -28.59 -20.88 -0.65
C TYR A 534 -29.53 -19.71 -0.88
N LEU A 535 -29.20 -18.81 -1.82
CA LEU A 535 -30.05 -17.70 -2.22
C LEU A 535 -30.89 -18.09 -3.44
N ASP A 536 -32.20 -18.13 -3.26
CA ASP A 536 -33.14 -18.44 -4.33
C ASP A 536 -33.16 -17.37 -5.43
N GLN A 537 -33.28 -17.81 -6.69
CA GLN A 537 -33.38 -16.95 -7.87
C GLN A 537 -32.17 -16.01 -8.05
N SER A 538 -30.96 -16.44 -7.66
CA SER A 538 -29.74 -15.76 -8.01
C SER A 538 -29.58 -15.69 -9.54
N ASN A 539 -29.18 -14.53 -10.06
CA ASN A 539 -28.89 -14.42 -11.50
C ASN A 539 -27.65 -15.22 -11.89
N PRO A 540 -27.58 -15.80 -13.08
CA PRO A 540 -26.36 -16.39 -13.61
C PRO A 540 -25.30 -15.30 -13.83
N ARG A 541 -24.07 -15.71 -14.20
CA ARG A 541 -22.96 -14.75 -14.45
C ARG A 541 -23.27 -13.78 -15.58
N ALA A 542 -23.98 -14.21 -16.62
CA ALA A 542 -24.48 -13.37 -17.71
C ALA A 542 -25.92 -13.71 -18.03
N TRP A 543 -26.73 -12.71 -18.36
CA TRP A 543 -28.14 -12.92 -18.73
C TRP A 543 -28.64 -11.79 -19.63
N PHE A 544 -29.72 -12.11 -20.38
CA PHE A 544 -30.47 -11.14 -21.17
C PHE A 544 -31.54 -10.47 -20.32
N ILE A 545 -31.73 -9.19 -20.52
CA ILE A 545 -32.81 -8.41 -19.89
C ILE A 545 -33.92 -8.08 -20.89
N LYS A 546 -35.13 -7.97 -20.36
CA LYS A 546 -36.32 -7.64 -21.13
C LYS A 546 -36.60 -6.15 -21.10
N ASP A 547 -36.55 -5.56 -19.93
CA ASP A 547 -36.94 -4.17 -19.69
C ASP A 547 -35.71 -3.36 -19.27
N VAL A 548 -35.42 -2.26 -19.96
CA VAL A 548 -34.39 -1.28 -19.63
C VAL A 548 -35.06 -0.05 -19.04
N ILE A 549 -34.54 0.42 -17.92
CA ILE A 549 -34.85 1.70 -17.31
C ILE A 549 -33.59 2.55 -17.42
N ARG A 550 -33.75 3.82 -17.86
CA ARG A 550 -32.63 4.76 -17.89
C ARG A 550 -32.17 5.08 -16.47
N GLU A 551 -30.87 5.08 -16.25
CA GLU A 551 -30.29 5.44 -14.95
C GLU A 551 -30.60 6.90 -14.60
N ASP A 552 -31.18 7.13 -13.42
CA ASP A 552 -31.47 8.44 -12.86
C ASP A 552 -31.08 8.50 -11.36
N GLN A 553 -31.40 9.60 -10.67
CA GLN A 553 -31.13 9.80 -9.25
C GLN A 553 -31.85 8.80 -8.32
N ASN A 554 -32.81 8.03 -8.83
CA ASN A 554 -33.58 7.04 -8.08
C ASN A 554 -32.98 5.63 -8.15
N LEU A 555 -31.83 5.45 -8.75
CA LEU A 555 -31.16 4.15 -8.93
C LEU A 555 -31.29 3.26 -7.70
N TYR A 556 -30.88 3.73 -6.53
CA TYR A 556 -30.87 2.94 -5.32
C TYR A 556 -32.28 2.68 -4.73
N ASN A 557 -33.25 3.55 -5.03
CA ASN A 557 -34.64 3.29 -4.69
C ASN A 557 -35.20 2.10 -5.47
N TYR A 558 -34.86 2.01 -6.76
CA TYR A 558 -35.21 0.84 -7.60
C TYR A 558 -34.51 -0.42 -7.08
N LEU A 559 -33.18 -0.38 -6.88
CA LEU A 559 -32.40 -1.54 -6.44
C LEU A 559 -32.82 -2.09 -5.07
N ASN A 560 -33.33 -1.26 -4.17
CA ASN A 560 -33.82 -1.65 -2.85
C ASN A 560 -35.30 -2.06 -2.84
N ALA A 561 -36.04 -1.78 -3.92
CA ALA A 561 -37.46 -2.13 -3.98
C ALA A 561 -37.65 -3.64 -4.04
N SER A 562 -38.47 -4.21 -3.17
CA SER A 562 -38.78 -5.65 -3.16
C SER A 562 -39.43 -6.14 -4.47
N ALA A 563 -40.08 -5.27 -5.20
CA ALA A 563 -40.68 -5.51 -6.51
C ALA A 563 -39.65 -5.51 -7.68
N PHE A 564 -38.43 -5.01 -7.47
CA PHE A 564 -37.39 -5.00 -8.50
C PHE A 564 -36.94 -6.43 -8.84
N ASN A 565 -37.07 -6.78 -10.10
CA ASN A 565 -36.66 -8.09 -10.59
C ASN A 565 -35.39 -7.99 -11.46
N PRO A 566 -34.19 -8.24 -10.91
CA PRO A 566 -32.95 -8.07 -11.64
C PRO A 566 -32.72 -9.06 -12.79
N SER A 567 -33.50 -10.17 -12.85
CA SER A 567 -33.48 -11.11 -13.97
C SER A 567 -34.23 -10.62 -15.22
N LYS A 568 -35.09 -9.62 -15.07
CA LYS A 568 -35.93 -9.10 -16.18
C LYS A 568 -35.63 -7.64 -16.50
N THR A 569 -35.23 -6.85 -15.51
CA THR A 569 -35.07 -5.41 -15.62
C THR A 569 -33.64 -5.02 -15.25
N ALA A 570 -33.02 -4.14 -16.03
CA ALA A 570 -31.79 -3.46 -15.65
C ALA A 570 -31.92 -1.95 -15.81
N ILE A 571 -31.21 -1.23 -14.96
CA ILE A 571 -31.07 0.22 -15.00
C ILE A 571 -29.76 0.52 -15.72
N VAL A 572 -29.78 1.21 -16.86
CA VAL A 572 -28.61 1.39 -17.73
C VAL A 572 -28.38 2.87 -17.99
N ASP A 573 -27.12 3.30 -17.95
CA ASP A 573 -26.75 4.74 -17.99
C ASP A 573 -27.03 5.44 -19.33
N LYS A 574 -26.85 4.75 -20.46
CA LYS A 574 -26.90 5.36 -21.81
C LYS A 574 -28.01 4.86 -22.69
N LEU A 575 -28.94 4.08 -22.18
CA LEU A 575 -30.09 3.59 -22.89
C LEU A 575 -31.36 4.28 -22.38
N GLU A 576 -32.28 4.56 -23.31
CA GLU A 576 -33.62 5.05 -22.97
C GLU A 576 -34.50 3.89 -22.50
N ASP A 577 -35.58 4.21 -21.78
CA ASP A 577 -36.58 3.24 -21.35
C ASP A 577 -37.11 2.48 -22.55
N SER A 578 -36.91 1.17 -22.54
CA SER A 578 -37.29 0.34 -23.70
C SER A 578 -37.43 -1.14 -23.34
N ARG A 579 -38.09 -1.85 -24.25
CA ARG A 579 -38.18 -3.33 -24.17
C ARG A 579 -37.32 -3.96 -25.25
N TYR A 580 -36.55 -4.97 -24.82
CA TYR A 580 -35.62 -5.70 -25.65
C TYR A 580 -36.04 -7.17 -25.81
N SER A 581 -35.49 -7.82 -26.81
CA SER A 581 -35.65 -9.26 -26.97
C SER A 581 -34.74 -10.00 -26.01
N VAL A 582 -35.27 -11.06 -25.43
CA VAL A 582 -34.50 -11.97 -24.57
C VAL A 582 -33.83 -13.01 -25.43
N GLY A 583 -32.51 -13.07 -25.42
CA GLY A 583 -31.73 -14.12 -26.04
C GLY A 583 -31.42 -15.27 -25.07
N LYS A 584 -30.67 -16.25 -25.58
CA LYS A 584 -30.20 -17.40 -24.78
C LYS A 584 -28.68 -17.40 -24.72
N ILE A 585 -28.13 -17.55 -23.53
CA ILE A 585 -26.70 -17.85 -23.34
C ILE A 585 -26.46 -19.32 -23.63
N LEU A 586 -25.52 -19.63 -24.50
CA LEU A 586 -25.16 -20.97 -24.92
C LEU A 586 -23.98 -21.50 -24.11
N ASN A 587 -22.95 -20.66 -23.91
CA ASN A 587 -21.75 -20.98 -23.16
C ASN A 587 -21.11 -19.73 -22.55
N ILE A 588 -20.39 -19.90 -21.46
CA ILE A 588 -19.52 -18.87 -20.85
C ILE A 588 -18.16 -19.53 -20.60
N ASP A 589 -17.16 -19.07 -21.31
CA ASP A 589 -15.77 -19.40 -21.05
C ASP A 589 -15.18 -18.21 -20.24
N TRP A 590 -14.83 -18.51 -18.98
CA TRP A 590 -14.47 -17.48 -18.00
C TRP A 590 -13.03 -17.64 -17.55
N ASP A 591 -12.26 -16.58 -17.72
CA ASP A 591 -10.95 -16.40 -17.13
C ASP A 591 -10.89 -15.01 -16.46
N VAL A 592 -9.91 -14.81 -15.61
CA VAL A 592 -9.77 -13.61 -14.76
C VAL A 592 -9.73 -12.31 -15.59
N GLU A 593 -9.09 -12.33 -16.76
CA GLU A 593 -8.88 -11.15 -17.62
C GLU A 593 -9.56 -11.30 -19.01
N LYS A 594 -10.25 -12.40 -19.24
CA LYS A 594 -10.94 -12.66 -20.50
C LYS A 594 -12.21 -13.46 -20.28
N ILE A 595 -13.33 -12.96 -20.78
CA ILE A 595 -14.63 -13.63 -20.66
C ILE A 595 -15.24 -13.72 -22.05
N ILE A 596 -15.57 -14.93 -22.48
CA ILE A 596 -16.18 -15.20 -23.78
C ILE A 596 -17.59 -15.75 -23.53
N ILE A 597 -18.59 -15.13 -24.15
CA ILE A 597 -19.99 -15.49 -24.01
C ILE A 597 -20.55 -15.80 -25.38
N ASP A 598 -20.91 -17.06 -25.62
CA ASP A 598 -21.63 -17.50 -26.82
C ASP A 598 -23.13 -17.35 -26.55
N TYR A 599 -23.83 -16.70 -27.48
CA TYR A 599 -25.27 -16.44 -27.33
C TYR A 599 -26.06 -16.60 -28.63
N GLU A 600 -27.36 -16.74 -28.48
CA GLU A 600 -28.34 -16.73 -29.55
C GLU A 600 -29.43 -15.72 -29.23
N ALA A 601 -29.71 -14.82 -30.19
CA ALA A 601 -30.75 -13.79 -30.04
C ALA A 601 -31.54 -13.66 -31.37
N THR A 602 -32.85 -13.60 -31.28
CA THR A 602 -33.72 -13.43 -32.46
C THR A 602 -33.81 -12.00 -32.95
N LYS A 603 -33.58 -11.04 -32.06
CA LYS A 603 -33.57 -9.59 -32.32
C LYS A 603 -32.51 -8.93 -31.47
N LYS A 604 -32.29 -7.63 -31.69
CA LYS A 604 -31.44 -6.79 -30.81
C LYS A 604 -31.83 -6.98 -29.34
N GLY A 605 -30.84 -7.23 -28.50
CA GLY A 605 -31.00 -7.46 -27.08
C GLY A 605 -29.97 -6.69 -26.24
N VAL A 606 -30.13 -6.72 -24.94
CA VAL A 606 -29.14 -6.22 -23.97
C VAL A 606 -28.72 -7.38 -23.09
N LEU A 607 -27.42 -7.63 -23.09
CA LEU A 607 -26.76 -8.66 -22.27
C LEU A 607 -26.08 -7.99 -21.11
N VAL A 608 -26.44 -8.39 -19.88
CA VAL A 608 -25.80 -7.94 -18.64
C VAL A 608 -24.80 -9.03 -18.19
N LEU A 609 -23.61 -8.58 -17.80
CA LEU A 609 -22.57 -9.41 -17.20
C LEU A 609 -22.36 -8.98 -15.74
N SER A 610 -22.47 -9.91 -14.80
CA SER A 610 -22.24 -9.66 -13.38
C SER A 610 -20.75 -9.48 -13.08
N GLU A 611 -20.16 -8.46 -13.71
CA GLU A 611 -18.78 -8.00 -13.53
C GLU A 611 -18.75 -6.49 -13.33
N ILE A 612 -17.79 -6.01 -12.52
CA ILE A 612 -17.71 -4.60 -12.16
C ILE A 612 -17.33 -3.74 -13.36
N TYR A 613 -18.08 -2.66 -13.57
CA TYR A 613 -17.86 -1.68 -14.63
C TYR A 613 -16.53 -0.94 -14.45
N TYR A 614 -15.61 -1.16 -15.38
CA TYR A 614 -14.31 -0.48 -15.46
C TYR A 614 -13.89 -0.31 -16.93
N PRO A 615 -14.46 0.68 -17.65
CA PRO A 615 -14.26 0.86 -19.11
C PRO A 615 -12.87 1.38 -19.46
N ALA A 616 -12.09 1.88 -18.49
CA ALA A 616 -10.73 2.33 -18.75
C ALA A 616 -9.80 1.19 -19.22
N ARG A 617 -10.10 -0.06 -18.82
CA ARG A 617 -9.28 -1.22 -19.18
C ARG A 617 -10.07 -2.36 -19.80
N TRP A 618 -11.30 -2.59 -19.41
CA TRP A 618 -12.10 -3.62 -20.03
C TRP A 618 -12.64 -3.16 -21.38
N LYS A 619 -12.44 -3.99 -22.40
CA LYS A 619 -12.96 -3.80 -23.77
C LYS A 619 -13.95 -4.91 -24.05
N ALA A 620 -14.94 -4.62 -24.89
CA ALA A 620 -15.90 -5.63 -25.36
C ALA A 620 -15.88 -5.70 -26.89
N TYR A 621 -15.95 -6.92 -27.42
CA TYR A 621 -15.95 -7.18 -28.86
C TYR A 621 -17.11 -8.09 -29.24
N ILE A 622 -17.81 -7.76 -30.33
CA ILE A 622 -18.77 -8.65 -31.00
C ILE A 622 -18.27 -8.85 -32.42
N ASP A 623 -18.07 -10.09 -32.84
CA ASP A 623 -17.52 -10.43 -34.17
C ASP A 623 -16.20 -9.65 -34.47
N ASN A 624 -15.30 -9.58 -33.49
CA ASN A 624 -14.03 -8.84 -33.52
C ASN A 624 -14.17 -7.32 -33.75
N LYS A 625 -15.36 -6.75 -33.58
CA LYS A 625 -15.58 -5.31 -33.58
C LYS A 625 -15.78 -4.82 -32.16
N GLU A 626 -15.01 -3.81 -31.76
CA GLU A 626 -15.18 -3.18 -30.47
C GLU A 626 -16.57 -2.58 -30.33
N VAL A 627 -17.22 -2.83 -29.18
CA VAL A 627 -18.52 -2.28 -28.81
C VAL A 627 -18.44 -1.59 -27.46
N GLU A 628 -19.29 -0.61 -27.25
CA GLU A 628 -19.32 0.14 -26.00
C GLU A 628 -19.80 -0.74 -24.85
N ILE A 629 -19.09 -0.69 -23.71
CA ILE A 629 -19.53 -1.27 -22.44
C ILE A 629 -20.39 -0.23 -21.73
N LEU A 630 -21.64 -0.57 -21.47
CA LEU A 630 -22.61 0.23 -20.74
C LEU A 630 -22.52 -0.09 -19.24
N LYS A 631 -22.79 0.89 -18.40
CA LYS A 631 -22.93 0.68 -16.96
C LYS A 631 -24.36 0.25 -16.65
N ALA A 632 -24.51 -0.92 -16.04
CA ALA A 632 -25.82 -1.45 -15.65
C ALA A 632 -25.92 -1.55 -14.13
N ASN A 633 -27.11 -1.24 -13.60
CA ASN A 633 -27.44 -1.33 -12.17
C ASN A 633 -26.41 -0.60 -11.28
N GLY A 634 -25.84 0.49 -11.79
CA GLY A 634 -24.86 1.33 -11.12
C GLY A 634 -23.43 0.78 -11.02
N VAL A 635 -23.21 -0.55 -11.16
CA VAL A 635 -21.92 -1.18 -10.92
C VAL A 635 -21.53 -2.25 -11.92
N LEU A 636 -22.46 -2.81 -12.71
CA LEU A 636 -22.21 -3.94 -13.61
C LEU A 636 -21.94 -3.50 -15.04
N ARG A 637 -21.51 -4.46 -15.88
CA ARG A 637 -21.32 -4.26 -17.33
C ARG A 637 -22.54 -4.73 -18.11
N ALA A 638 -22.86 -4.03 -19.19
CA ALA A 638 -23.81 -4.50 -20.18
C ALA A 638 -23.31 -4.17 -21.58
N VAL A 639 -23.80 -4.87 -22.58
CA VAL A 639 -23.59 -4.59 -24.00
C VAL A 639 -24.89 -4.77 -24.79
N GLU A 640 -25.10 -3.95 -25.79
CA GLU A 640 -26.13 -4.19 -26.81
C GLU A 640 -25.63 -5.24 -27.79
N VAL A 641 -26.43 -6.30 -28.00
CA VAL A 641 -26.09 -7.39 -28.90
C VAL A 641 -27.03 -7.45 -30.08
N LYS A 642 -26.53 -7.95 -31.22
CA LYS A 642 -27.31 -8.11 -32.45
C LYS A 642 -28.08 -9.45 -32.49
N ALA A 643 -29.04 -9.55 -33.40
CA ALA A 643 -29.68 -10.81 -33.72
C ALA A 643 -28.68 -11.81 -34.36
N GLY A 644 -28.89 -13.09 -34.12
CA GLY A 644 -28.08 -14.20 -34.61
C GLY A 644 -27.44 -15.01 -33.47
N THR A 645 -26.66 -16.02 -33.88
CA THR A 645 -25.75 -16.73 -32.97
C THR A 645 -24.39 -16.07 -33.06
N ASN A 646 -23.97 -15.43 -32.01
CA ASN A 646 -22.77 -14.60 -31.98
C ASN A 646 -21.98 -14.83 -30.68
N LYS A 647 -20.82 -14.20 -30.63
CA LYS A 647 -19.90 -14.24 -29.51
C LYS A 647 -19.61 -12.83 -29.01
N VAL A 648 -19.74 -12.61 -27.70
CA VAL A 648 -19.22 -11.42 -27.01
C VAL A 648 -17.95 -11.79 -26.29
N THR A 649 -16.88 -11.06 -26.53
CA THR A 649 -15.61 -11.19 -25.77
C THR A 649 -15.38 -9.92 -24.96
N PHE A 650 -15.22 -10.09 -23.66
CA PHE A 650 -14.70 -9.05 -22.77
C PHE A 650 -13.24 -9.38 -22.48
N GLU A 651 -12.36 -8.40 -22.63
CA GLU A 651 -10.91 -8.57 -22.46
C GLU A 651 -10.31 -7.38 -21.72
N TYR A 652 -9.41 -7.67 -20.79
CA TYR A 652 -8.70 -6.63 -20.03
C TYR A 652 -7.50 -6.11 -20.84
N ASP A 653 -7.48 -4.82 -21.15
CA ASP A 653 -6.40 -4.18 -21.89
C ASP A 653 -5.22 -3.84 -20.97
N ASN A 654 -4.19 -4.68 -21.01
CA ASN A 654 -2.95 -4.51 -20.25
C ASN A 654 -1.82 -3.84 -21.05
N SER A 655 -2.07 -3.39 -22.27
CA SER A 655 -1.05 -2.88 -23.21
C SER A 655 -0.23 -1.72 -22.64
N LEU A 656 -0.90 -0.76 -21.98
CA LEU A 656 -0.22 0.38 -21.35
C LEU A 656 0.81 -0.09 -20.30
N PHE A 657 0.40 -1.03 -19.43
CA PHE A 657 1.29 -1.58 -18.41
C PHE A 657 2.50 -2.28 -19.06
N GLN A 658 2.28 -3.14 -20.06
CA GLN A 658 3.36 -3.89 -20.72
C GLN A 658 4.39 -2.96 -21.37
N ILE A 659 3.94 -1.93 -22.09
CA ILE A 659 4.81 -0.94 -22.72
C ILE A 659 5.65 -0.22 -21.66
N LEU A 660 5.02 0.30 -20.61
CA LEU A 660 5.69 1.07 -19.57
C LEU A 660 6.63 0.19 -18.73
N HIS A 661 6.26 -1.07 -18.45
CA HIS A 661 7.12 -2.02 -17.76
C HIS A 661 8.37 -2.35 -18.58
N THR A 662 8.22 -2.55 -19.89
CA THR A 662 9.37 -2.74 -20.80
C THR A 662 10.30 -1.53 -20.80
N ILE A 663 9.76 -0.31 -20.88
CA ILE A 663 10.54 0.94 -20.80
C ILE A 663 11.28 1.04 -19.47
N SER A 664 10.60 0.77 -18.36
CA SER A 664 11.20 0.78 -17.03
C SER A 664 12.40 -0.16 -16.92
N ASN A 665 12.21 -1.41 -17.30
CA ASN A 665 13.26 -2.44 -17.26
C ASN A 665 14.46 -2.05 -18.14
N PHE A 666 14.22 -1.55 -19.36
CA PHE A 666 15.27 -1.07 -20.24
C PHE A 666 16.09 0.07 -19.61
N ILE A 667 15.42 1.06 -19.01
CA ILE A 667 16.09 2.20 -18.36
C ILE A 667 16.96 1.73 -17.20
N VAL A 668 16.43 0.84 -16.34
CA VAL A 668 17.19 0.32 -15.20
C VAL A 668 18.41 -0.48 -15.66
N LEU A 669 18.25 -1.34 -16.66
CA LEU A 669 19.36 -2.11 -17.25
C LEU A 669 20.42 -1.17 -17.86
N PHE A 670 19.99 -0.17 -18.63
CA PHE A 670 20.90 0.81 -19.22
C PHE A 670 21.69 1.57 -18.16
N ILE A 671 21.03 2.08 -17.12
CA ILE A 671 21.68 2.79 -16.01
C ILE A 671 22.67 1.87 -15.29
N SER A 672 22.25 0.64 -14.99
CA SER A 672 23.10 -0.35 -14.33
C SER A 672 24.35 -0.65 -15.14
N PHE A 673 24.20 -0.89 -16.45
CA PHE A 673 25.33 -1.09 -17.36
C PHE A 673 26.26 0.12 -17.40
N TYR A 674 25.72 1.33 -17.54
CA TYR A 674 26.50 2.56 -17.57
C TYR A 674 27.31 2.76 -16.29
N LEU A 675 26.73 2.50 -15.13
CA LEU A 675 27.36 2.65 -13.82
C LEU A 675 28.40 1.57 -13.54
N LEU A 676 28.21 0.34 -14.04
CA LEU A 676 29.13 -0.78 -13.88
C LEU A 676 30.28 -0.77 -14.90
N LYS A 677 30.16 -0.05 -16.01
CA LYS A 677 31.17 0.03 -17.06
C LYS A 677 32.61 0.26 -16.54
N PRO A 678 32.86 1.22 -15.60
CA PRO A 678 34.22 1.41 -15.08
C PRO A 678 34.78 0.19 -14.35
N LEU A 679 33.92 -0.52 -13.59
CA LEU A 679 34.29 -1.73 -12.84
C LEU A 679 34.63 -2.87 -13.80
N VAL A 680 33.80 -3.09 -14.80
CA VAL A 680 34.02 -4.10 -15.86
C VAL A 680 35.30 -3.85 -16.61
N MET A 681 35.59 -2.59 -16.96
CA MET A 681 36.83 -2.20 -17.63
C MET A 681 38.10 -2.47 -16.78
N VAL A 682 38.00 -2.26 -15.46
CA VAL A 682 39.12 -2.58 -14.53
C VAL A 682 39.30 -4.09 -14.43
N LEU A 683 38.22 -4.87 -14.30
CA LEU A 683 38.30 -6.32 -14.27
C LEU A 683 38.90 -6.90 -15.56
N LEU A 684 38.44 -6.44 -16.72
CA LEU A 684 38.97 -6.87 -18.01
C LEU A 684 40.47 -6.49 -18.24
N LYS A 685 40.93 -5.40 -17.63
CA LYS A 685 42.38 -5.04 -17.64
C LYS A 685 43.21 -5.95 -16.75
N ASN A 686 42.66 -6.48 -15.66
CA ASN A 686 43.35 -7.39 -14.75
C ASN A 686 43.36 -8.85 -15.25
N PHE A 687 42.55 -9.19 -16.26
CA PHE A 687 42.55 -10.50 -16.96
C PHE A 687 43.41 -10.50 -18.24
N ARG A 688 43.90 -9.34 -18.66
CA ARG A 688 44.95 -9.21 -19.73
C ARG A 688 46.31 -8.98 -19.10
#